data_0dd07b8202d67af924970ea147495098
#
_entry.id   0dd07b8202d67af924970ea147495098
#
_cell.length_a   1.000
_cell.length_b   1.000
_cell.length_c   1.000
_cell.angle_alpha   90.00
_cell.angle_beta   90.00
_cell.angle_gamma   90.00
#
_symmetry.space_group_name_H-M   'P 1'
#
loop_
_entity.id
_entity.type
_entity.pdbx_description
1 polymer ?
#
loop_
_entity_poly.entity_id
_entity_poly.type
_entity_poly.pdbx_seq_one_letter_code
_entity_poly.pdbx_strand_id
1 'polypeptide(L)'
;MSKTRVYQIAEELNISNEELINKLAELDINVTDKDSVLEGEELELALEMLGEDLSQENGNVIEIDGKLTVQVLATKLDKSPSEIIMKLMKMGTMATINQEISFEIAAFAAKDYGFELTVAESDDTEALEIEALMEIEEDKEEDLKPRPPVVTVMGHVDHGKTSLLDAIRKTDVISGEAGGITQHIGASEVKINGHKIVFLDTPGHEAFTSMRARGAQVTDIAILVVAADDGIMPQTVEAINHAKAAGVPLIVAINKIDKPGANPDKVKQELADQGLLVEDWGGEVIAVPVSAKKKEGIDTLLEMVLLVAEMEELRANPNKRAVGTVIEAELDKGRGPVATVLVQGGTLTVGDPIVAGVACGKVRAMINAKGKRVKTAGPSTAVEILGLSEVPQGGDQFVEVPTDKIARSVAARRQQIVRDEMLKSNQRLSLDALFSQMSEGSIKDLNIVIKADVQGSVQAVKQSLEKLSNEEVQVKVIHGGVGAVTESDILLAAASNAIIIGFNVRPVPGAESLGEKENVDIRTYTIIYKAIEDIQAAMTGMLDPEYVDEETGKAEIREIYKISGVGTVAGCYVTNGKIFRNCKVRLVRDSIIIHEGELAALKRFKDDVKEVNSGYECGMSFVNYNDIKEGDIVEAYITKEVERKL
;
A
#
# COMPACT_ATOMS: atom_id res chain seq x y z
N MET A 1 33.11 -41.88 -24.24
CA MET A 1 32.17 -42.98 -24.45
C MET A 1 32.38 -43.96 -23.33
N SER A 2 31.44 -44.09 -22.41
CA SER A 2 31.47 -44.99 -21.28
C SER A 2 31.24 -46.42 -21.80
N LYS A 3 32.09 -47.33 -21.44
CA LYS A 3 31.95 -48.75 -21.72
C LYS A 3 31.57 -49.44 -20.42
N THR A 4 30.39 -50.03 -20.34
CA THR A 4 29.90 -50.69 -19.11
C THR A 4 29.62 -52.17 -19.42
N ARG A 5 29.98 -53.08 -18.50
CA ARG A 5 29.72 -54.50 -18.71
C ARG A 5 28.32 -54.87 -18.19
N VAL A 6 27.71 -55.87 -18.81
CA VAL A 6 26.35 -56.34 -18.49
C VAL A 6 26.15 -56.66 -17.02
N TYR A 7 27.11 -57.31 -16.35
CA TYR A 7 26.99 -57.59 -14.92
C TYR A 7 26.98 -56.33 -14.05
N GLN A 8 27.62 -55.23 -14.47
CA GLN A 8 27.61 -53.97 -13.74
C GLN A 8 26.26 -53.26 -13.85
N ILE A 9 25.63 -53.38 -15.01
CA ILE A 9 24.27 -52.87 -15.24
C ILE A 9 23.25 -53.69 -14.45
N ALA A 10 23.42 -55.01 -14.40
CA ALA A 10 22.57 -55.90 -13.61
C ALA A 10 22.67 -55.61 -12.11
N GLU A 11 23.87 -55.28 -11.62
CA GLU A 11 24.11 -54.89 -10.23
C GLU A 11 23.51 -53.49 -9.91
N GLU A 12 23.57 -52.56 -10.86
CA GLU A 12 23.02 -51.21 -10.77
C GLU A 12 21.48 -51.20 -10.80
N LEU A 13 20.87 -52.05 -11.63
CA LEU A 13 19.43 -52.25 -11.74
C LEU A 13 18.84 -53.26 -10.74
N ASN A 14 19.68 -53.91 -9.94
CA ASN A 14 19.32 -54.92 -8.90
C ASN A 14 18.55 -56.12 -9.44
N ILE A 15 18.87 -56.57 -10.68
CA ILE A 15 18.29 -57.74 -11.36
C ILE A 15 19.32 -58.85 -11.62
N SER A 16 18.85 -60.07 -11.89
CA SER A 16 19.77 -61.17 -12.20
C SER A 16 20.38 -60.99 -13.60
N ASN A 17 21.65 -61.48 -13.79
CA ASN A 17 22.32 -61.39 -15.09
C ASN A 17 21.55 -62.12 -16.22
N GLU A 18 20.84 -63.19 -15.90
CA GLU A 18 20.04 -63.96 -16.85
C GLU A 18 18.78 -63.19 -17.29
N GLU A 19 18.13 -62.47 -16.36
CA GLU A 19 16.99 -61.61 -16.63
C GLU A 19 17.38 -60.40 -17.50
N LEU A 20 18.50 -59.77 -17.18
CA LEU A 20 19.00 -58.65 -17.96
C LEU A 20 19.33 -59.05 -19.41
N ILE A 21 19.97 -60.20 -19.61
CA ILE A 21 20.28 -60.75 -20.97
C ILE A 21 19.00 -61.03 -21.74
N ASN A 22 17.95 -61.57 -21.11
CA ASN A 22 16.67 -61.82 -21.78
C ASN A 22 15.96 -60.51 -22.18
N LYS A 23 15.93 -59.50 -21.29
CA LYS A 23 15.33 -58.22 -21.57
C LYS A 23 16.12 -57.44 -22.68
N LEU A 24 17.44 -57.53 -22.67
CA LEU A 24 18.27 -56.96 -23.75
C LEU A 24 18.03 -57.63 -25.09
N ALA A 25 17.76 -58.95 -25.09
CA ALA A 25 17.41 -59.68 -26.29
C ALA A 25 16.04 -59.28 -26.86
N GLU A 26 15.09 -58.91 -26.04
CA GLU A 26 13.78 -58.33 -26.44
C GLU A 26 13.91 -56.95 -27.07
N LEU A 27 14.96 -56.20 -26.76
CA LEU A 27 15.29 -54.90 -27.33
C LEU A 27 16.19 -54.99 -28.56
N ASP A 28 16.32 -56.17 -29.17
CA ASP A 28 17.21 -56.47 -30.34
C ASP A 28 18.71 -56.22 -30.04
N ILE A 29 19.11 -56.12 -28.78
CA ILE A 29 20.51 -55.97 -28.38
C ILE A 29 21.09 -57.37 -28.10
N ASN A 30 21.87 -57.88 -29.03
CA ASN A 30 22.43 -59.26 -28.94
C ASN A 30 23.60 -59.35 -27.98
N VAL A 31 23.30 -59.78 -26.75
CA VAL A 31 24.28 -60.04 -25.68
C VAL A 31 24.25 -61.52 -25.33
N THR A 32 25.40 -62.19 -25.41
CA THR A 32 25.48 -63.64 -25.18
C THR A 32 26.13 -64.01 -23.85
N ASP A 33 26.79 -63.08 -23.17
CA ASP A 33 27.51 -63.38 -21.92
C ASP A 33 27.52 -62.18 -20.96
N LYS A 34 27.57 -62.43 -19.65
CA LYS A 34 27.63 -61.43 -18.59
C LYS A 34 28.84 -60.48 -18.67
N ASP A 35 29.92 -60.92 -19.33
CA ASP A 35 31.13 -60.13 -19.54
C ASP A 35 31.09 -59.29 -20.80
N SER A 36 30.01 -59.33 -21.59
CA SER A 36 29.80 -58.50 -22.76
C SER A 36 29.75 -56.98 -22.39
N VAL A 37 30.26 -56.12 -23.26
CA VAL A 37 30.37 -54.68 -23.05
C VAL A 37 29.37 -53.95 -23.91
N LEU A 38 28.50 -53.17 -23.33
CA LEU A 38 27.60 -52.25 -24.03
C LEU A 38 28.26 -50.87 -24.22
N GLU A 39 28.13 -50.29 -25.41
CA GLU A 39 28.76 -49.01 -25.73
C GLU A 39 27.77 -48.04 -26.42
N GLY A 40 27.89 -46.72 -26.16
CA GLY A 40 27.17 -45.68 -26.85
C GLY A 40 25.65 -45.70 -26.74
N GLU A 41 24.96 -45.67 -27.88
CA GLU A 41 23.49 -45.63 -27.93
C GLU A 41 22.80 -46.86 -27.37
N GLU A 42 23.44 -48.03 -27.46
CA GLU A 42 22.92 -49.30 -26.90
C GLU A 42 22.90 -49.28 -25.36
N LEU A 43 23.87 -48.60 -24.71
CA LEU A 43 23.92 -48.46 -23.26
C LEU A 43 22.87 -47.47 -22.76
N GLU A 44 22.70 -46.33 -23.47
CA GLU A 44 21.67 -45.33 -23.13
C GLU A 44 20.26 -45.91 -23.29
N LEU A 45 20.00 -46.64 -24.40
CA LEU A 45 18.71 -47.28 -24.65
C LEU A 45 18.39 -48.38 -23.61
N ALA A 46 19.38 -49.15 -23.21
CA ALA A 46 19.23 -50.19 -22.20
C ALA A 46 18.92 -49.58 -20.82
N LEU A 47 19.57 -48.49 -20.43
CA LEU A 47 19.33 -47.78 -19.15
C LEU A 47 17.99 -47.05 -19.13
N GLU A 48 17.57 -46.43 -20.23
CA GLU A 48 16.32 -45.68 -20.34
C GLU A 48 15.11 -46.62 -20.33
N MET A 49 15.07 -47.64 -21.21
CA MET A 49 13.91 -48.53 -21.32
C MET A 49 13.81 -49.55 -20.18
N LEU A 50 14.93 -50.09 -19.68
CA LEU A 50 14.89 -51.00 -18.54
C LEU A 50 14.69 -50.28 -17.20
N GLY A 51 15.07 -48.99 -17.11
CA GLY A 51 14.78 -48.13 -15.97
C GLY A 51 13.29 -47.77 -15.87
N GLU A 52 12.61 -47.56 -17.00
CA GLU A 52 11.17 -47.32 -17.07
C GLU A 52 10.34 -48.58 -16.79
N ASP A 53 10.73 -49.75 -17.34
CA ASP A 53 10.03 -51.02 -17.12
C ASP A 53 10.11 -51.49 -15.65
N LEU A 54 11.24 -51.29 -14.97
CA LEU A 54 11.41 -51.62 -13.57
C LEU A 54 10.66 -50.70 -12.62
N SER A 55 10.36 -49.46 -13.05
CA SER A 55 9.51 -48.53 -12.30
C SER A 55 8.02 -48.90 -12.39
N GLN A 56 7.60 -49.65 -13.43
CA GLN A 56 6.20 -50.11 -13.58
C GLN A 56 5.92 -51.47 -12.88
N GLU A 57 6.90 -52.31 -12.64
CA GLU A 57 6.70 -53.62 -11.95
C GLU A 57 6.74 -53.56 -10.41
N ASN A 58 7.25 -52.48 -9.80
CA ASN A 58 7.21 -52.29 -8.34
C ASN A 58 6.04 -51.37 -7.92
N GLY A 59 4.83 -51.80 -8.25
CA GLY A 59 3.63 -51.05 -7.99
C GLY A 59 3.15 -51.11 -6.57
N ASN A 60 3.15 -50.04 -5.91
CA ASN A 60 2.14 -49.53 -4.98
C ASN A 60 2.45 -48.05 -4.73
N VAL A 61 2.48 -47.28 -5.81
CA VAL A 61 2.55 -45.81 -5.70
C VAL A 61 1.15 -45.30 -5.32
N ILE A 62 1.06 -44.63 -4.19
CA ILE A 62 -0.17 -44.04 -3.70
C ILE A 62 -0.06 -42.54 -3.92
N GLU A 63 -0.87 -42.01 -4.84
CA GLU A 63 -1.04 -40.60 -5.04
C GLU A 63 -1.93 -39.99 -3.95
N ILE A 64 -1.50 -38.86 -3.36
CA ILE A 64 -2.22 -38.15 -2.32
C ILE A 64 -2.63 -36.78 -2.85
N ASP A 65 -3.95 -36.54 -2.90
CA ASP A 65 -4.56 -35.26 -3.23
C ASP A 65 -4.92 -34.51 -1.94
N GLY A 66 -4.42 -33.30 -1.77
CA GLY A 66 -4.84 -32.39 -0.71
C GLY A 66 -4.25 -32.65 0.67
N LYS A 67 -5.03 -32.37 1.74
CA LYS A 67 -4.56 -32.45 3.13
C LYS A 67 -4.30 -33.87 3.60
N LEU A 68 -3.06 -34.17 3.94
CA LEU A 68 -2.62 -35.48 4.40
C LEU A 68 -2.91 -35.67 5.90
N THR A 69 -4.06 -36.26 6.22
CA THR A 69 -4.40 -36.66 7.59
C THR A 69 -4.12 -38.15 7.84
N VAL A 70 -3.97 -38.52 9.11
CA VAL A 70 -3.79 -39.93 9.49
C VAL A 70 -4.92 -40.81 8.96
N GLN A 71 -6.14 -40.33 8.91
CA GLN A 71 -7.30 -41.06 8.38
C GLN A 71 -7.20 -41.28 6.86
N VAL A 72 -6.78 -40.24 6.09
CA VAL A 72 -6.58 -40.33 4.64
C VAL A 72 -5.47 -41.34 4.33
N LEU A 73 -4.34 -41.27 5.05
CA LEU A 73 -3.24 -42.20 4.90
C LEU A 73 -3.68 -43.65 5.22
N ALA A 74 -4.43 -43.86 6.30
CA ALA A 74 -4.95 -45.17 6.69
C ALA A 74 -5.88 -45.77 5.63
N THR A 75 -6.77 -44.96 5.06
CA THR A 75 -7.72 -45.37 4.00
C THR A 75 -6.95 -45.75 2.71
N LYS A 76 -5.96 -44.94 2.32
CA LYS A 76 -5.16 -45.17 1.10
C LYS A 76 -4.24 -46.40 1.23
N LEU A 77 -3.73 -46.69 2.43
CA LEU A 77 -2.92 -47.87 2.74
C LEU A 77 -3.73 -49.13 3.05
N ASP A 78 -5.06 -49.04 3.05
CA ASP A 78 -5.99 -50.12 3.46
C ASP A 78 -5.65 -50.69 4.85
N LYS A 79 -5.32 -49.80 5.80
CA LYS A 79 -4.95 -50.13 7.19
C LYS A 79 -5.85 -49.42 8.20
N SER A 80 -5.90 -49.94 9.42
CA SER A 80 -6.67 -49.26 10.46
C SER A 80 -5.95 -47.98 10.92
N PRO A 81 -6.70 -46.86 11.17
CA PRO A 81 -6.10 -45.62 11.68
C PRO A 81 -5.28 -45.83 12.98
N SER A 82 -5.69 -46.82 13.82
CA SER A 82 -4.99 -47.16 15.07
C SER A 82 -3.61 -47.75 14.81
N GLU A 83 -3.44 -48.54 13.75
CA GLU A 83 -2.14 -49.11 13.36
C GLU A 83 -1.18 -48.03 12.89
N ILE A 84 -1.67 -47.09 12.09
CA ILE A 84 -0.87 -45.95 11.61
C ILE A 84 -0.45 -45.05 12.79
N ILE A 85 -1.36 -44.78 13.73
CA ILE A 85 -1.04 -43.99 14.93
C ILE A 85 0.03 -44.71 15.78
N MET A 86 -0.09 -46.01 15.99
CA MET A 86 0.92 -46.77 16.73
C MET A 86 2.28 -46.75 16.02
N LYS A 87 2.30 -46.78 14.70
CA LYS A 87 3.53 -46.67 13.91
C LYS A 87 4.17 -45.31 14.06
N LEU A 88 3.38 -44.22 13.91
CA LEU A 88 3.83 -42.87 14.10
C LEU A 88 4.35 -42.60 15.52
N MET A 89 3.71 -43.18 16.55
CA MET A 89 4.20 -43.13 17.92
C MET A 89 5.56 -43.82 18.11
N LYS A 90 5.80 -44.97 17.44
CA LYS A 90 7.12 -45.63 17.46
C LYS A 90 8.21 -44.77 16.79
N MET A 91 7.83 -43.91 15.85
CA MET A 91 8.71 -42.96 15.18
C MET A 91 8.86 -41.61 15.96
N GLY A 92 8.24 -41.52 17.15
CA GLY A 92 8.34 -40.33 18.02
C GLY A 92 7.35 -39.22 17.71
N THR A 93 6.40 -39.47 16.80
CA THR A 93 5.39 -38.47 16.43
C THR A 93 4.03 -38.85 16.99
N MET A 94 3.46 -38.01 17.88
CA MET A 94 2.08 -38.18 18.35
C MET A 94 1.12 -37.51 17.38
N ALA A 95 0.24 -38.30 16.76
CA ALA A 95 -0.79 -37.77 15.86
C ALA A 95 -2.16 -38.34 16.21
N THR A 96 -3.21 -37.55 16.10
CA THR A 96 -4.60 -37.98 16.23
C THR A 96 -5.21 -38.29 14.85
N ILE A 97 -6.35 -38.97 14.81
CA ILE A 97 -6.97 -39.49 13.56
C ILE A 97 -7.16 -38.37 12.49
N ASN A 98 -7.57 -37.19 12.91
CA ASN A 98 -7.85 -36.07 12.02
C ASN A 98 -6.71 -35.04 11.91
N GLN A 99 -5.56 -35.34 12.52
CA GLN A 99 -4.42 -34.43 12.51
C GLN A 99 -3.67 -34.53 11.19
N GLU A 100 -3.28 -33.38 10.64
CA GLU A 100 -2.41 -33.27 9.48
C GLU A 100 -0.99 -33.72 9.85
N ILE A 101 -0.38 -34.56 9.02
CA ILE A 101 0.99 -35.06 9.15
C ILE A 101 1.81 -34.56 7.95
N SER A 102 3.10 -34.34 8.18
CA SER A 102 3.99 -33.93 7.08
C SER A 102 4.19 -35.07 6.09
N PHE A 103 4.36 -34.74 4.81
CA PHE A 103 4.59 -35.69 3.74
C PHE A 103 5.78 -36.64 4.04
N GLU A 104 6.87 -36.08 4.58
CA GLU A 104 8.07 -36.87 4.93
C GLU A 104 7.77 -37.95 5.95
N ILE A 105 6.99 -37.67 7.00
CA ILE A 105 6.61 -38.64 8.04
C ILE A 105 5.66 -39.70 7.47
N ALA A 106 4.72 -39.28 6.62
CA ALA A 106 3.80 -40.18 5.97
C ALA A 106 4.48 -41.10 4.94
N ALA A 107 5.40 -40.56 4.13
CA ALA A 107 6.19 -41.32 3.17
C ALA A 107 7.05 -42.37 3.87
N PHE A 108 7.67 -42.00 4.99
CA PHE A 108 8.44 -42.95 5.79
C PHE A 108 7.56 -44.04 6.41
N ALA A 109 6.36 -43.70 6.90
CA ALA A 109 5.41 -44.67 7.42
C ALA A 109 4.86 -45.60 6.32
N ALA A 110 4.60 -45.08 5.11
CA ALA A 110 4.11 -45.85 3.95
C ALA A 110 5.17 -46.79 3.39
N LYS A 111 6.43 -46.38 3.35
CA LYS A 111 7.57 -47.18 2.90
C LYS A 111 7.72 -48.47 3.71
N ASP A 112 7.44 -48.45 5.01
CA ASP A 112 7.46 -49.62 5.88
C ASP A 112 6.33 -50.65 5.57
N TYR A 113 5.28 -50.18 4.87
CA TYR A 113 4.21 -51.05 4.37
C TYR A 113 4.40 -51.44 2.90
N GLY A 114 5.51 -51.05 2.27
CA GLY A 114 5.82 -51.34 0.87
C GLY A 114 5.14 -50.46 -0.15
N PHE A 115 4.68 -49.25 0.28
CA PHE A 115 4.07 -48.26 -0.59
C PHE A 115 4.99 -47.05 -0.73
N GLU A 116 5.07 -46.51 -1.93
CA GLU A 116 5.72 -45.25 -2.20
C GLU A 116 4.64 -44.15 -2.33
N LEU A 117 4.78 -43.10 -1.54
CA LEU A 117 3.86 -41.95 -1.63
C LEU A 117 4.41 -40.97 -2.64
N THR A 118 3.59 -40.63 -3.64
CA THR A 118 3.80 -39.49 -4.52
C THR A 118 2.73 -38.45 -4.24
N VAL A 119 3.11 -37.21 -4.28
CA VAL A 119 2.14 -36.13 -4.30
C VAL A 119 1.53 -36.19 -5.69
N ALA A 120 0.21 -36.37 -5.79
CA ALA A 120 -0.46 -36.18 -7.06
C ALA A 120 -0.07 -34.79 -7.59
N GLU A 121 0.24 -34.69 -8.87
CA GLU A 121 0.42 -33.39 -9.51
C GLU A 121 -0.85 -32.58 -9.28
N SER A 122 -0.86 -31.86 -8.16
CA SER A 122 -1.98 -31.01 -7.80
C SER A 122 -2.03 -29.84 -8.79
N ASP A 123 -3.21 -29.27 -8.95
CA ASP A 123 -3.39 -27.98 -9.69
C ASP A 123 -2.36 -26.90 -9.26
N ASP A 124 -1.66 -27.10 -8.12
CA ASP A 124 -0.57 -26.25 -7.62
C ASP A 124 0.75 -26.36 -8.41
N THR A 125 1.08 -27.54 -8.97
CA THR A 125 2.28 -27.73 -9.80
C THR A 125 2.05 -27.11 -11.18
N GLU A 126 0.87 -27.30 -11.77
CA GLU A 126 0.46 -26.58 -12.98
C GLU A 126 0.47 -25.05 -12.76
N ALA A 127 0.02 -24.58 -11.59
CA ALA A 127 0.03 -23.15 -11.26
C ALA A 127 1.46 -22.59 -11.08
N LEU A 128 2.39 -23.38 -10.51
CA LEU A 128 3.81 -23.03 -10.39
C LEU A 128 4.52 -23.01 -11.74
N GLU A 129 4.26 -24.01 -12.58
CA GLU A 129 4.80 -24.06 -13.94
C GLU A 129 4.26 -22.90 -14.79
N ILE A 130 3.02 -22.49 -14.57
CA ILE A 130 2.43 -21.34 -15.28
C ILE A 130 2.94 -20.02 -14.72
N GLU A 131 3.20 -19.90 -13.40
CA GLU A 131 3.91 -18.74 -12.85
C GLU A 131 5.35 -18.66 -13.40
N ALA A 132 6.04 -19.76 -13.56
CA ALA A 132 7.35 -19.84 -14.22
C ALA A 132 7.26 -19.56 -15.74
N LEU A 133 6.17 -19.97 -16.39
CA LEU A 133 5.88 -19.61 -17.79
C LEU A 133 5.38 -18.17 -17.98
N MET A 134 4.97 -17.50 -16.88
CA MET A 134 4.68 -16.06 -16.82
C MET A 134 5.94 -15.21 -16.69
N GLU A 135 7.07 -15.80 -16.27
CA GLU A 135 8.38 -15.19 -16.45
C GLU A 135 8.58 -14.95 -17.95
N ILE A 136 8.68 -13.71 -18.29
CA ILE A 136 8.68 -13.15 -19.65
C ILE A 136 9.60 -13.97 -20.54
N GLU A 137 9.03 -14.80 -21.44
CA GLU A 137 9.81 -15.36 -22.55
C GLU A 137 10.47 -14.18 -23.29
N GLU A 138 11.78 -14.20 -23.41
CA GLU A 138 12.49 -13.19 -24.19
C GLU A 138 11.95 -13.20 -25.64
N ASP A 139 11.41 -12.06 -26.04
CA ASP A 139 10.83 -11.91 -27.38
C ASP A 139 11.93 -12.04 -28.45
N LYS A 140 11.68 -12.81 -29.48
CA LYS A 140 12.59 -12.87 -30.63
C LYS A 140 12.58 -11.53 -31.38
N GLU A 141 13.76 -11.04 -31.76
CA GLU A 141 13.90 -9.75 -32.45
C GLU A 141 13.04 -9.63 -33.72
N GLU A 142 12.76 -10.75 -34.40
CA GLU A 142 11.94 -10.81 -35.61
C GLU A 142 10.46 -10.49 -35.37
N ASP A 143 9.94 -10.73 -34.17
CA ASP A 143 8.55 -10.52 -33.80
C ASP A 143 8.28 -9.13 -33.22
N LEU A 144 9.34 -8.38 -32.93
CA LEU A 144 9.25 -7.06 -32.33
C LEU A 144 8.83 -6.00 -33.34
N LYS A 145 7.75 -5.28 -33.03
CA LYS A 145 7.23 -4.16 -33.84
C LYS A 145 7.31 -2.86 -33.06
N PRO A 146 7.55 -1.72 -33.74
CA PRO A 146 7.49 -0.41 -33.07
C PRO A 146 6.13 -0.20 -32.41
N ARG A 147 6.14 0.31 -31.20
CA ARG A 147 4.92 0.65 -30.44
C ARG A 147 4.86 2.13 -30.09
N PRO A 148 3.66 2.70 -29.93
CA PRO A 148 3.49 4.07 -29.48
C PRO A 148 4.14 4.29 -28.09
N PRO A 149 4.75 5.47 -27.83
CA PRO A 149 5.23 5.79 -26.50
C PRO A 149 4.08 6.02 -25.52
N VAL A 150 4.31 5.59 -24.29
CA VAL A 150 3.46 5.88 -23.14
C VAL A 150 4.16 6.93 -22.28
N VAL A 151 3.49 8.05 -22.06
CA VAL A 151 4.08 9.26 -21.45
C VAL A 151 3.33 9.63 -20.20
N THR A 152 4.01 9.77 -19.07
CA THR A 152 3.42 10.32 -17.85
C THR A 152 3.68 11.81 -17.74
N VAL A 153 2.73 12.55 -17.14
CA VAL A 153 2.87 13.98 -16.88
C VAL A 153 2.91 14.21 -15.37
N MET A 154 4.03 14.76 -14.90
CA MET A 154 4.32 14.95 -13.48
C MET A 154 4.67 16.41 -13.16
N GLY A 155 4.74 16.75 -11.88
CA GLY A 155 5.13 18.06 -11.39
C GLY A 155 4.23 18.55 -10.25
N HIS A 156 4.51 19.74 -9.75
CA HIS A 156 3.81 20.33 -8.62
C HIS A 156 2.33 20.65 -8.92
N VAL A 157 1.51 20.77 -7.86
CA VAL A 157 0.14 21.33 -7.97
C VAL A 157 0.22 22.71 -8.57
N ASP A 158 -0.79 23.14 -9.34
CA ASP A 158 -0.89 24.45 -9.98
C ASP A 158 0.19 24.81 -11.03
N HIS A 159 1.15 23.92 -11.33
CA HIS A 159 2.08 24.14 -12.45
C HIS A 159 1.43 23.95 -13.82
N GLY A 160 0.17 23.50 -13.87
CA GLY A 160 -0.64 23.42 -15.08
C GLY A 160 -0.51 22.12 -15.87
N LYS A 161 -0.27 20.98 -15.19
CA LYS A 161 -0.25 19.64 -15.80
C LYS A 161 -1.51 19.32 -16.58
N THR A 162 -2.66 19.36 -15.89
CA THR A 162 -3.97 19.06 -16.50
C THR A 162 -4.32 20.09 -17.58
N SER A 163 -3.97 21.39 -17.38
CA SER A 163 -4.14 22.40 -18.43
C SER A 163 -3.31 22.13 -19.68
N LEU A 164 -2.08 21.63 -19.52
CA LEU A 164 -1.22 21.23 -20.62
C LEU A 164 -1.82 20.02 -21.37
N LEU A 165 -2.27 19.01 -20.64
CA LEU A 165 -2.94 17.85 -21.22
C LEU A 165 -4.25 18.19 -21.91
N ASP A 166 -5.06 19.07 -21.34
CA ASP A 166 -6.28 19.58 -21.99
C ASP A 166 -5.97 20.32 -23.28
N ALA A 167 -4.91 21.13 -23.29
CA ALA A 167 -4.47 21.80 -24.51
C ALA A 167 -3.99 20.81 -25.59
N ILE A 168 -3.30 19.74 -25.22
CA ILE A 168 -2.85 18.65 -26.09
C ILE A 168 -4.05 17.85 -26.63
N ARG A 169 -4.99 17.47 -25.74
CA ARG A 169 -6.20 16.68 -26.06
C ARG A 169 -7.27 17.48 -26.78
N LYS A 170 -7.24 18.80 -26.66
CA LYS A 170 -8.30 19.74 -27.07
C LYS A 170 -9.61 19.45 -26.32
N THR A 171 -9.50 19.18 -25.02
CA THR A 171 -10.60 18.92 -24.08
C THR A 171 -10.61 19.96 -22.97
N ASP A 172 -11.57 19.89 -22.08
CA ASP A 172 -11.71 20.72 -20.88
C ASP A 172 -12.10 19.81 -19.69
N VAL A 173 -11.15 19.00 -19.24
CA VAL A 173 -11.34 18.05 -18.13
C VAL A 173 -11.32 18.79 -16.79
N ILE A 174 -10.50 19.84 -16.68
CA ILE A 174 -10.36 20.63 -15.44
C ILE A 174 -11.70 21.15 -14.93
N SER A 175 -12.58 21.62 -15.83
CA SER A 175 -13.89 22.15 -15.43
C SER A 175 -14.84 21.11 -14.83
N GLY A 176 -14.59 19.83 -15.07
CA GLY A 176 -15.37 18.71 -14.56
C GLY A 176 -14.86 18.11 -13.24
N GLU A 177 -13.61 18.37 -12.85
CA GLU A 177 -13.00 17.82 -11.65
C GLU A 177 -13.34 18.60 -10.37
N ALA A 178 -13.64 17.86 -9.29
CA ALA A 178 -13.96 18.47 -7.99
C ALA A 178 -12.75 19.22 -7.44
N GLY A 179 -12.92 20.53 -7.20
CA GLY A 179 -11.84 21.40 -6.73
C GLY A 179 -10.83 21.82 -7.80
N GLY A 180 -11.04 21.45 -9.08
CA GLY A 180 -10.13 21.75 -10.19
C GLY A 180 -8.77 21.06 -10.12
N ILE A 181 -8.68 19.95 -9.39
CA ILE A 181 -7.46 19.14 -9.21
C ILE A 181 -7.68 17.71 -9.67
N THR A 182 -6.71 17.17 -10.41
CA THR A 182 -6.74 15.77 -10.84
C THR A 182 -6.51 14.84 -9.63
N GLN A 183 -7.43 13.89 -9.41
CA GLN A 183 -7.39 12.95 -8.29
C GLN A 183 -7.33 11.49 -8.75
N HIS A 184 -7.47 11.22 -10.05
CA HIS A 184 -7.42 9.90 -10.67
C HIS A 184 -6.32 9.84 -11.73
N ILE A 185 -5.84 8.63 -12.03
CA ILE A 185 -4.93 8.44 -13.16
C ILE A 185 -5.73 8.32 -14.45
N GLY A 186 -5.76 9.37 -15.26
CA GLY A 186 -6.42 9.37 -16.55
C GLY A 186 -5.52 8.89 -17.68
N ALA A 187 -5.98 7.94 -18.50
CA ALA A 187 -5.27 7.53 -19.71
C ALA A 187 -5.93 8.14 -20.96
N SER A 188 -5.12 8.67 -21.86
CA SER A 188 -5.63 9.27 -23.10
C SER A 188 -4.73 9.07 -24.30
N GLU A 189 -5.32 8.99 -25.48
CA GLU A 189 -4.63 8.80 -26.75
C GLU A 189 -4.69 10.05 -27.61
N VAL A 190 -3.53 10.53 -28.05
CA VAL A 190 -3.39 11.67 -28.95
C VAL A 190 -2.67 11.22 -30.23
N LYS A 191 -3.08 11.75 -31.37
CA LYS A 191 -2.45 11.49 -32.67
C LYS A 191 -1.84 12.78 -33.21
N ILE A 192 -0.55 12.75 -33.54
CA ILE A 192 0.22 13.86 -34.05
C ILE A 192 1.06 13.40 -35.24
N ASN A 193 0.98 14.09 -36.35
CA ASN A 193 1.73 13.75 -37.56
C ASN A 193 1.62 12.27 -37.99
N GLY A 194 0.48 11.63 -37.68
CA GLY A 194 0.24 10.21 -37.94
C GLY A 194 0.72 9.24 -36.85
N HIS A 195 1.54 9.70 -35.91
CA HIS A 195 2.02 8.93 -34.76
C HIS A 195 1.05 9.00 -33.59
N LYS A 196 0.90 7.90 -32.84
CA LYS A 196 0.06 7.78 -31.65
C LYS A 196 0.96 7.97 -30.42
N ILE A 197 0.51 8.77 -29.46
CA ILE A 197 1.12 8.94 -28.15
C ILE A 197 0.04 8.65 -27.11
N VAL A 198 0.37 7.91 -26.05
CA VAL A 198 -0.52 7.62 -24.92
C VAL A 198 -0.05 8.42 -23.72
N PHE A 199 -0.91 9.26 -23.18
CA PHE A 199 -0.64 10.07 -22.00
C PHE A 199 -1.31 9.49 -20.77
N LEU A 200 -0.56 9.41 -19.68
CA LEU A 200 -1.06 9.12 -18.34
C LEU A 200 -1.00 10.40 -17.51
N ASP A 201 -2.16 10.91 -17.11
CA ASP A 201 -2.27 12.05 -16.21
C ASP A 201 -2.15 11.59 -14.77
N THR A 202 -1.20 12.13 -14.01
CA THR A 202 -1.00 11.77 -12.61
C THR A 202 -1.32 12.93 -11.69
N PRO A 203 -2.00 12.66 -10.53
CA PRO A 203 -2.28 13.68 -9.55
C PRO A 203 -1.02 14.36 -9.03
N GLY A 204 -1.04 15.70 -8.91
CA GLY A 204 0.12 16.47 -8.44
C GLY A 204 0.27 16.53 -6.92
N HIS A 205 -0.80 16.28 -6.17
CA HIS A 205 -0.82 16.46 -4.72
C HIS A 205 0.02 15.40 -3.99
N GLU A 206 0.65 15.80 -2.89
CA GLU A 206 1.52 14.93 -2.04
C GLU A 206 0.84 13.63 -1.60
N ALA A 207 -0.46 13.68 -1.28
CA ALA A 207 -1.23 12.50 -0.91
C ALA A 207 -1.17 11.35 -1.93
N PHE A 208 -0.93 11.64 -3.21
CA PHE A 208 -0.94 10.67 -4.31
C PHE A 208 0.46 10.22 -4.77
N THR A 209 1.43 10.17 -3.85
CA THR A 209 2.82 9.73 -4.13
C THR A 209 2.86 8.34 -4.77
N SER A 210 2.06 7.38 -4.28
CA SER A 210 1.98 6.03 -4.84
C SER A 210 1.49 6.01 -6.29
N MET A 211 0.56 6.90 -6.65
CA MET A 211 0.08 7.03 -8.03
C MET A 211 1.15 7.62 -8.96
N ARG A 212 1.96 8.60 -8.49
CA ARG A 212 3.10 9.13 -9.27
C ARG A 212 4.18 8.10 -9.49
N ALA A 213 4.56 7.34 -8.44
CA ALA A 213 5.53 6.25 -8.57
C ALA A 213 5.09 5.21 -9.60
N ARG A 214 3.81 4.80 -9.52
CA ARG A 214 3.20 3.88 -10.50
C ARG A 214 3.19 4.47 -11.91
N GLY A 215 2.80 5.74 -12.04
CA GLY A 215 2.83 6.45 -13.32
C GLY A 215 4.22 6.38 -13.96
N ALA A 216 5.31 6.62 -13.20
CA ALA A 216 6.67 6.51 -13.70
C ALA A 216 7.05 5.08 -14.11
N GLN A 217 6.73 4.08 -13.29
CA GLN A 217 7.12 2.68 -13.54
C GLN A 217 6.46 2.06 -14.77
N VAL A 218 5.30 2.56 -15.16
CA VAL A 218 4.48 1.97 -16.25
C VAL A 218 4.73 2.67 -17.60
N THR A 219 5.42 3.83 -17.59
CA THR A 219 5.62 4.69 -18.76
C THR A 219 7.04 4.64 -19.30
N ASP A 220 7.18 5.02 -20.56
CA ASP A 220 8.46 5.05 -21.29
C ASP A 220 9.15 6.40 -21.17
N ILE A 221 8.40 7.49 -21.04
CA ILE A 221 8.90 8.87 -20.99
C ILE A 221 8.12 9.62 -19.91
N ALA A 222 8.80 10.48 -19.15
CA ALA A 222 8.15 11.35 -18.18
C ALA A 222 8.27 12.83 -18.61
N ILE A 223 7.15 13.56 -18.62
CA ILE A 223 7.14 15.02 -18.81
C ILE A 223 7.03 15.68 -17.45
N LEU A 224 8.06 16.42 -17.06
CA LEU A 224 8.07 17.22 -15.83
C LEU A 224 7.58 18.64 -16.16
N VAL A 225 6.42 19.02 -15.63
CA VAL A 225 5.86 20.35 -15.81
C VAL A 225 6.30 21.26 -14.67
N VAL A 226 7.02 22.33 -15.01
CA VAL A 226 7.49 23.35 -14.06
C VAL A 226 6.95 24.72 -14.49
N ALA A 227 6.37 25.46 -13.57
CA ALA A 227 5.88 26.80 -13.88
C ALA A 227 7.05 27.81 -13.89
N ALA A 228 7.14 28.62 -14.94
CA ALA A 228 8.23 29.59 -15.12
C ALA A 228 8.21 30.76 -14.11
N ASP A 229 7.08 31.00 -13.43
CA ASP A 229 6.89 32.01 -12.40
C ASP A 229 7.23 31.48 -10.98
N ASP A 230 7.01 30.19 -10.72
CA ASP A 230 7.14 29.61 -9.38
C ASP A 230 8.51 28.88 -9.19
N GLY A 231 9.05 28.24 -10.25
CA GLY A 231 10.28 27.46 -10.19
C GLY A 231 10.10 26.02 -9.65
N ILE A 232 11.15 25.45 -9.08
CA ILE A 232 11.13 24.09 -8.54
C ILE A 232 10.54 24.09 -7.13
N MET A 233 9.51 23.26 -6.95
CA MET A 233 8.79 23.06 -5.69
C MET A 233 9.05 21.65 -5.13
N PRO A 234 8.77 21.35 -3.83
CA PRO A 234 9.06 20.05 -3.22
C PRO A 234 8.49 18.85 -4.00
N GLN A 235 7.26 18.96 -4.50
CA GLN A 235 6.64 17.89 -5.31
C GLN A 235 7.28 17.75 -6.70
N THR A 236 7.95 18.80 -7.21
CA THR A 236 8.75 18.72 -8.43
C THR A 236 10.00 17.88 -8.19
N VAL A 237 10.68 18.04 -7.04
CA VAL A 237 11.82 17.23 -6.62
C VAL A 237 11.41 15.78 -6.44
N GLU A 238 10.26 15.54 -5.81
CA GLU A 238 9.69 14.19 -5.67
C GLU A 238 9.46 13.53 -7.04
N ALA A 239 8.86 14.27 -7.99
CA ALA A 239 8.63 13.76 -9.35
C ALA A 239 9.94 13.42 -10.09
N ILE A 240 10.98 14.23 -9.93
CA ILE A 240 12.33 13.97 -10.46
C ILE A 240 12.88 12.65 -9.88
N ASN A 241 12.75 12.47 -8.56
CA ASN A 241 13.24 11.26 -7.90
C ASN A 241 12.49 10.01 -8.35
N HIS A 242 11.17 10.08 -8.56
CA HIS A 242 10.38 8.97 -9.10
C HIS A 242 10.79 8.61 -10.53
N ALA A 243 11.00 9.61 -11.40
CA ALA A 243 11.46 9.36 -12.77
C ALA A 243 12.87 8.74 -12.79
N LYS A 244 13.80 9.26 -11.96
CA LYS A 244 15.15 8.70 -11.81
C LYS A 244 15.14 7.26 -11.27
N ALA A 245 14.30 6.98 -10.25
CA ALA A 245 14.18 5.65 -9.67
C ALA A 245 13.57 4.63 -10.66
N ALA A 246 12.68 5.08 -11.54
CA ALA A 246 12.10 4.26 -12.60
C ALA A 246 13.03 4.12 -13.84
N GLY A 247 14.13 4.87 -13.91
CA GLY A 247 15.04 4.86 -15.05
C GLY A 247 14.45 5.44 -16.34
N VAL A 248 13.43 6.30 -16.22
CA VAL A 248 12.66 6.81 -17.37
C VAL A 248 13.26 8.14 -17.85
N PRO A 249 13.49 8.34 -19.17
CA PRO A 249 13.94 9.60 -19.72
C PRO A 249 12.96 10.74 -19.43
N LEU A 250 13.52 11.91 -19.08
CA LEU A 250 12.77 13.06 -18.58
C LEU A 250 12.82 14.21 -19.56
N ILE A 251 11.65 14.74 -19.94
CA ILE A 251 11.50 15.97 -20.72
C ILE A 251 10.89 17.02 -19.81
N VAL A 252 11.46 18.22 -19.78
CA VAL A 252 10.95 19.33 -18.95
C VAL A 252 10.11 20.26 -19.79
N ALA A 253 8.85 20.46 -19.40
CA ALA A 253 7.95 21.47 -19.95
C ALA A 253 7.91 22.69 -19.01
N ILE A 254 8.60 23.77 -19.38
CA ILE A 254 8.59 25.02 -18.62
C ILE A 254 7.33 25.78 -19.01
N ASN A 255 6.29 25.65 -18.17
CA ASN A 255 4.95 26.18 -18.46
C ASN A 255 4.75 27.60 -17.93
N LYS A 256 3.64 28.22 -18.33
CA LYS A 256 3.22 29.59 -17.95
C LYS A 256 4.18 30.71 -18.41
N ILE A 257 4.88 30.52 -19.53
CA ILE A 257 5.77 31.56 -20.10
C ILE A 257 5.04 32.84 -20.46
N ASP A 258 3.72 32.81 -20.53
CA ASP A 258 2.86 33.99 -20.81
C ASP A 258 2.64 34.90 -19.60
N LYS A 259 3.01 34.47 -18.38
CA LYS A 259 2.84 35.29 -17.17
C LYS A 259 3.93 36.37 -17.05
N PRO A 260 3.56 37.56 -16.53
CA PRO A 260 4.55 38.57 -16.17
C PRO A 260 5.41 38.04 -15.02
N GLY A 261 6.73 38.05 -15.22
CA GLY A 261 7.69 37.50 -14.24
C GLY A 261 8.16 36.09 -14.54
N ALA A 262 7.66 35.43 -15.59
CA ALA A 262 8.17 34.15 -16.06
C ALA A 262 9.66 34.25 -16.41
N ASN A 263 10.46 33.35 -15.81
CA ASN A 263 11.90 33.31 -16.05
C ASN A 263 12.34 31.86 -16.32
N PRO A 264 12.34 31.41 -17.58
CA PRO A 264 12.76 30.04 -17.95
C PRO A 264 14.21 29.75 -17.57
N ASP A 265 15.12 30.74 -17.66
CA ASP A 265 16.54 30.52 -17.36
C ASP A 265 16.79 30.24 -15.87
N LYS A 266 16.02 30.89 -14.97
CA LYS A 266 16.02 30.56 -13.55
C LYS A 266 15.60 29.09 -13.30
N VAL A 267 14.56 28.63 -13.98
CA VAL A 267 14.10 27.22 -13.87
C VAL A 267 15.18 26.26 -14.35
N LYS A 268 15.87 26.57 -15.47
CA LYS A 268 16.99 25.75 -15.97
C LYS A 268 18.13 25.69 -14.95
N GLN A 269 18.43 26.77 -14.25
CA GLN A 269 19.45 26.81 -13.20
C GLN A 269 19.05 25.95 -12.01
N GLU A 270 17.81 26.08 -11.52
CA GLU A 270 17.29 25.26 -10.42
C GLU A 270 17.26 23.76 -10.78
N LEU A 271 16.98 23.41 -12.05
CA LEU A 271 17.06 22.03 -12.55
C LEU A 271 18.49 21.48 -12.49
N ALA A 272 19.47 22.29 -12.90
CA ALA A 272 20.88 21.93 -12.81
C ALA A 272 21.32 21.68 -11.36
N ASP A 273 20.82 22.46 -10.39
CA ASP A 273 21.05 22.24 -8.95
C ASP A 273 20.48 20.90 -8.47
N GLN A 274 19.42 20.39 -9.10
CA GLN A 274 18.85 19.04 -8.84
C GLN A 274 19.53 17.93 -9.67
N GLY A 275 20.63 18.23 -10.35
CA GLY A 275 21.38 17.25 -11.17
C GLY A 275 20.69 16.91 -12.49
N LEU A 276 19.89 17.83 -13.05
CA LEU A 276 19.27 17.75 -14.36
C LEU A 276 19.81 18.87 -15.25
N LEU A 277 20.92 18.57 -15.93
CA LEU A 277 21.53 19.53 -16.85
C LEU A 277 20.78 19.54 -18.18
N VAL A 278 20.29 20.70 -18.58
CA VAL A 278 19.53 20.87 -19.83
C VAL A 278 20.45 20.84 -21.06
N GLU A 279 19.89 20.43 -22.22
CA GLU A 279 20.61 20.32 -23.49
C GLU A 279 21.29 21.65 -23.91
N ASP A 280 20.60 22.80 -23.72
CA ASP A 280 21.15 24.14 -23.98
C ASP A 280 22.48 24.41 -23.26
N TRP A 281 22.73 23.73 -22.13
CA TRP A 281 23.95 23.88 -21.31
C TRP A 281 24.88 22.67 -21.40
N GLY A 282 24.67 21.81 -22.42
CA GLY A 282 25.49 20.63 -22.70
C GLY A 282 25.12 19.40 -21.88
N GLY A 283 23.90 19.32 -21.36
CA GLY A 283 23.34 18.15 -20.69
C GLY A 283 22.51 17.26 -21.63
N GLU A 284 21.78 16.34 -21.03
CA GLU A 284 20.95 15.35 -21.74
C GLU A 284 19.45 15.63 -21.63
N VAL A 285 19.04 16.58 -20.79
CA VAL A 285 17.63 16.84 -20.49
C VAL A 285 17.06 17.87 -21.45
N ILE A 286 16.02 17.49 -22.20
CA ILE A 286 15.34 18.39 -23.11
C ILE A 286 14.40 19.30 -22.29
N ALA A 287 14.52 20.62 -22.47
CA ALA A 287 13.67 21.61 -21.80
C ALA A 287 12.93 22.46 -22.84
N VAL A 288 11.61 22.39 -22.85
CA VAL A 288 10.76 23.09 -23.82
C VAL A 288 9.93 24.16 -23.10
N PRO A 289 10.06 25.46 -23.45
CA PRO A 289 9.19 26.50 -22.95
C PRO A 289 7.80 26.39 -23.59
N VAL A 290 6.74 26.38 -22.76
CA VAL A 290 5.36 26.19 -23.21
C VAL A 290 4.39 27.15 -22.51
N SER A 291 3.28 27.48 -23.17
CA SER A 291 2.12 28.09 -22.54
C SER A 291 0.88 27.24 -22.86
N ALA A 292 0.43 26.47 -21.86
CA ALA A 292 -0.81 25.69 -21.99
C ALA A 292 -2.01 26.61 -22.29
N LYS A 293 -2.06 27.81 -21.68
CA LYS A 293 -3.13 28.81 -21.88
C LYS A 293 -3.18 29.39 -23.29
N LYS A 294 -2.03 29.76 -23.84
CA LYS A 294 -1.95 30.32 -25.22
C LYS A 294 -1.76 29.27 -26.28
N LYS A 295 -1.52 28.00 -25.88
CA LYS A 295 -1.20 26.85 -26.77
C LYS A 295 0.09 27.08 -27.55
N GLU A 296 1.07 27.77 -26.98
CA GLU A 296 2.39 28.02 -27.56
C GLU A 296 3.38 26.94 -27.11
N GLY A 297 4.26 26.47 -28.01
CA GLY A 297 5.31 25.48 -27.73
C GLY A 297 4.83 24.04 -27.55
N ILE A 298 3.53 23.76 -27.65
CA ILE A 298 2.96 22.42 -27.47
C ILE A 298 3.40 21.46 -28.58
N ASP A 299 3.34 21.89 -29.82
CA ASP A 299 3.73 21.07 -30.97
C ASP A 299 5.23 20.70 -30.88
N THR A 300 6.09 21.64 -30.49
CA THR A 300 7.52 21.39 -30.24
C THR A 300 7.73 20.38 -29.12
N LEU A 301 6.98 20.50 -27.99
CA LEU A 301 7.06 19.54 -26.90
C LEU A 301 6.73 18.12 -27.39
N LEU A 302 5.70 17.98 -28.21
CA LEU A 302 5.24 16.69 -28.72
C LEU A 302 6.20 16.10 -29.78
N GLU A 303 6.86 16.94 -30.56
CA GLU A 303 7.95 16.54 -31.46
C GLU A 303 9.16 16.03 -30.67
N MET A 304 9.52 16.67 -29.55
CA MET A 304 10.59 16.19 -28.67
C MET A 304 10.22 14.86 -28.01
N VAL A 305 8.98 14.64 -27.62
CA VAL A 305 8.50 13.36 -27.12
C VAL A 305 8.66 12.26 -28.16
N LEU A 306 8.32 12.51 -29.43
CA LEU A 306 8.49 11.55 -30.51
C LEU A 306 9.97 11.27 -30.79
N LEU A 307 10.82 12.30 -30.73
CA LEU A 307 12.26 12.16 -30.92
C LEU A 307 12.88 11.25 -29.84
N VAL A 308 12.57 11.50 -28.57
CA VAL A 308 13.04 10.65 -27.45
C VAL A 308 12.51 9.22 -27.61
N ALA A 309 11.24 9.06 -27.99
CA ALA A 309 10.65 7.74 -28.23
C ALA A 309 11.34 6.96 -29.36
N GLU A 310 11.84 7.65 -30.37
CA GLU A 310 12.62 7.06 -31.48
C GLU A 310 14.02 6.65 -31.00
N MET A 311 14.66 7.48 -30.15
CA MET A 311 15.96 7.16 -29.54
C MET A 311 15.91 5.94 -28.62
N GLU A 312 14.80 5.76 -27.88
CA GLU A 312 14.57 4.61 -27.00
C GLU A 312 14.18 3.33 -27.76
N GLU A 313 14.02 3.38 -29.08
CA GLU A 313 13.66 2.22 -29.94
C GLU A 313 12.50 1.37 -29.36
N LEU A 314 11.41 2.00 -28.96
CA LEU A 314 10.29 1.33 -28.29
C LEU A 314 9.66 0.25 -29.18
N ARG A 315 9.82 -1.02 -28.79
CA ARG A 315 9.32 -2.19 -29.53
C ARG A 315 8.50 -3.09 -28.59
N ALA A 316 7.56 -3.82 -29.15
CA ALA A 316 6.84 -4.89 -28.44
C ALA A 316 6.37 -5.97 -29.43
N ASN A 317 6.19 -7.17 -28.93
CA ASN A 317 5.64 -8.27 -29.71
C ASN A 317 4.09 -8.26 -29.59
N PRO A 318 3.34 -7.99 -30.68
CA PRO A 318 1.87 -7.99 -30.62
C PRO A 318 1.27 -9.41 -30.73
N ASN A 319 2.04 -10.43 -31.08
CA ASN A 319 1.55 -11.78 -31.34
C ASN A 319 1.63 -12.72 -30.14
N LYS A 320 2.23 -12.28 -29.03
CA LYS A 320 2.25 -13.04 -27.78
C LYS A 320 0.97 -12.85 -26.96
N ARG A 321 0.84 -13.61 -25.87
CA ARG A 321 -0.23 -13.42 -24.88
C ARG A 321 -0.19 -12.01 -24.33
N ALA A 322 -1.36 -11.45 -24.06
CA ALA A 322 -1.45 -10.09 -23.58
C ALA A 322 -0.89 -9.98 -22.15
N VAL A 323 0.04 -9.05 -21.97
CA VAL A 323 0.65 -8.69 -20.69
C VAL A 323 0.59 -7.18 -20.53
N GLY A 324 0.37 -6.72 -19.32
CA GLY A 324 0.41 -5.29 -19.02
C GLY A 324 0.14 -5.00 -17.56
N THR A 325 -0.19 -3.76 -17.26
CA THR A 325 -0.34 -3.28 -15.88
C THR A 325 -1.70 -2.63 -15.66
N VAL A 326 -2.27 -2.86 -14.48
CA VAL A 326 -3.49 -2.19 -14.02
C VAL A 326 -3.13 -0.76 -13.59
N ILE A 327 -3.69 0.23 -14.29
CA ILE A 327 -3.51 1.64 -13.97
C ILE A 327 -4.37 2.01 -12.78
N GLU A 328 -5.67 1.68 -12.87
CA GLU A 328 -6.68 2.01 -11.87
C GLU A 328 -7.81 0.98 -11.89
N ALA A 329 -8.51 0.83 -10.77
CA ALA A 329 -9.64 -0.09 -10.67
C ALA A 329 -10.76 0.47 -9.78
N GLU A 330 -12.00 0.24 -10.21
CA GLU A 330 -13.20 0.73 -9.55
C GLU A 330 -14.29 -0.35 -9.44
N LEU A 331 -15.27 -0.12 -8.58
CA LEU A 331 -16.45 -0.96 -8.47
C LEU A 331 -17.70 -0.19 -8.94
N ASP A 332 -18.13 -0.41 -10.16
CA ASP A 332 -19.32 0.18 -10.71
C ASP A 332 -20.57 -0.61 -10.29
N LYS A 333 -21.64 0.08 -9.86
CA LYS A 333 -22.89 -0.56 -9.38
C LYS A 333 -23.60 -1.42 -10.43
N GLY A 334 -23.45 -1.10 -11.72
CA GLY A 334 -24.13 -1.79 -12.83
C GLY A 334 -23.23 -2.75 -13.57
N ARG A 335 -21.95 -2.40 -13.72
CA ARG A 335 -20.95 -3.13 -14.51
C ARG A 335 -20.12 -4.10 -13.68
N GLY A 336 -20.12 -3.97 -12.34
CA GLY A 336 -19.26 -4.73 -11.41
C GLY A 336 -17.84 -4.20 -11.37
N PRO A 337 -16.83 -5.06 -11.07
CA PRO A 337 -15.43 -4.66 -11.09
C PRO A 337 -15.01 -4.21 -12.49
N VAL A 338 -14.43 -3.01 -12.57
CA VAL A 338 -13.89 -2.38 -13.78
C VAL A 338 -12.43 -2.07 -13.51
N ALA A 339 -11.54 -2.44 -14.43
CA ALA A 339 -10.13 -2.11 -14.32
C ALA A 339 -9.66 -1.39 -15.60
N THR A 340 -9.01 -0.26 -15.44
CA THR A 340 -8.28 0.41 -16.52
C THR A 340 -6.89 -0.17 -16.60
N VAL A 341 -6.55 -0.82 -17.71
CA VAL A 341 -5.27 -1.47 -17.91
C VAL A 341 -4.52 -0.87 -19.08
N LEU A 342 -3.21 -0.88 -18.98
CA LEU A 342 -2.30 -0.59 -20.10
C LEU A 342 -1.72 -1.89 -20.62
N VAL A 343 -1.99 -2.24 -21.88
CA VAL A 343 -1.37 -3.37 -22.54
C VAL A 343 0.06 -2.98 -22.92
N GLN A 344 1.05 -3.73 -22.43
CA GLN A 344 2.47 -3.49 -22.69
C GLN A 344 3.01 -4.43 -23.78
N GLY A 345 2.54 -5.66 -23.81
CA GLY A 345 2.92 -6.66 -24.83
C GLY A 345 1.73 -7.55 -25.17
N GLY A 346 1.78 -8.19 -26.32
CA GLY A 346 0.70 -9.04 -26.83
C GLY A 346 -0.52 -8.25 -27.31
N THR A 347 -1.60 -8.95 -27.61
CA THR A 347 -2.87 -8.35 -28.04
C THR A 347 -4.02 -8.95 -27.24
N LEU A 348 -4.61 -8.16 -26.36
CA LEU A 348 -5.77 -8.56 -25.56
C LEU A 348 -7.04 -8.55 -26.43
N THR A 349 -7.84 -9.61 -26.34
CA THR A 349 -9.10 -9.72 -27.07
C THR A 349 -10.30 -9.94 -26.13
N VAL A 350 -11.49 -9.59 -26.60
CA VAL A 350 -12.71 -9.88 -25.84
C VAL A 350 -12.94 -11.39 -25.83
N GLY A 351 -12.99 -11.97 -24.65
CA GLY A 351 -13.15 -13.40 -24.45
C GLY A 351 -11.96 -14.06 -23.78
N ASP A 352 -10.80 -13.39 -23.71
CA ASP A 352 -9.60 -13.94 -23.12
C ASP A 352 -9.71 -14.04 -21.60
N PRO A 353 -9.28 -15.15 -21.01
CA PRO A 353 -9.14 -15.27 -19.58
C PRO A 353 -7.87 -14.57 -19.11
N ILE A 354 -7.98 -13.73 -18.09
CA ILE A 354 -6.87 -12.95 -17.52
C ILE A 354 -6.78 -13.11 -16.01
N VAL A 355 -5.57 -12.94 -15.50
CA VAL A 355 -5.26 -12.81 -14.07
C VAL A 355 -4.64 -11.44 -13.85
N ALA A 356 -5.12 -10.69 -12.87
CA ALA A 356 -4.58 -9.39 -12.48
C ALA A 356 -4.41 -9.38 -10.95
N GLY A 357 -3.17 -9.52 -10.47
CA GLY A 357 -2.91 -9.71 -9.03
C GLY A 357 -3.67 -10.91 -8.48
N VAL A 358 -4.57 -10.67 -7.51
CA VAL A 358 -5.46 -11.69 -6.91
C VAL A 358 -6.80 -11.83 -7.63
N ALA A 359 -7.12 -10.92 -8.56
CA ALA A 359 -8.35 -10.96 -9.34
C ALA A 359 -8.15 -11.78 -10.61
N CYS A 360 -9.17 -12.54 -11.00
CA CYS A 360 -9.20 -13.26 -12.28
C CYS A 360 -10.54 -13.06 -12.97
N GLY A 361 -10.59 -13.34 -14.26
CA GLY A 361 -11.85 -13.32 -14.98
C GLY A 361 -11.68 -13.40 -16.48
N LYS A 362 -12.81 -13.46 -17.16
CA LYS A 362 -12.87 -13.45 -18.62
C LYS A 362 -13.27 -12.07 -19.11
N VAL A 363 -12.49 -11.49 -20.02
CA VAL A 363 -12.78 -10.18 -20.60
C VAL A 363 -14.13 -10.19 -21.32
N ARG A 364 -15.15 -9.60 -20.72
CA ARG A 364 -16.52 -9.52 -21.28
C ARG A 364 -16.65 -8.39 -22.29
N ALA A 365 -16.02 -7.27 -22.01
CA ALA A 365 -15.98 -6.11 -22.88
C ALA A 365 -14.75 -5.26 -22.57
N MET A 366 -14.26 -4.56 -23.59
CA MET A 366 -13.23 -3.54 -23.46
C MET A 366 -13.76 -2.21 -23.99
N ILE A 367 -13.43 -1.13 -23.28
CA ILE A 367 -13.81 0.24 -23.64
C ILE A 367 -12.52 1.05 -23.73
N ASN A 368 -12.35 1.79 -24.82
CA ASN A 368 -11.17 2.65 -24.99
C ASN A 368 -11.36 4.00 -24.27
N ALA A 369 -10.30 4.79 -24.16
CA ALA A 369 -10.29 6.13 -23.56
C ALA A 369 -11.33 7.13 -24.15
N LYS A 370 -11.97 6.78 -25.28
CA LYS A 370 -13.05 7.59 -25.91
C LYS A 370 -14.45 7.05 -25.58
N GLY A 371 -14.58 6.11 -24.66
CA GLY A 371 -15.85 5.48 -24.28
C GLY A 371 -16.43 4.51 -25.32
N LYS A 372 -15.65 4.13 -26.34
CA LYS A 372 -16.12 3.20 -27.40
C LYS A 372 -15.69 1.77 -27.08
N ARG A 373 -16.59 0.81 -27.30
CA ARG A 373 -16.28 -0.61 -27.20
C ARG A 373 -15.31 -1.02 -28.30
N VAL A 374 -14.25 -1.72 -27.92
CA VAL A 374 -13.24 -2.30 -28.82
C VAL A 374 -13.17 -3.80 -28.62
N LYS A 375 -12.82 -4.54 -29.67
CA LYS A 375 -12.71 -6.01 -29.62
C LYS A 375 -11.29 -6.46 -29.32
N THR A 376 -10.29 -5.65 -29.67
CA THR A 376 -8.87 -5.95 -29.53
C THR A 376 -8.13 -4.74 -29.01
N ALA A 377 -7.12 -4.95 -28.19
CA ALA A 377 -6.21 -3.93 -27.66
C ALA A 377 -4.77 -4.45 -27.78
N GLY A 378 -3.99 -3.82 -28.63
CA GLY A 378 -2.55 -4.14 -28.84
C GLY A 378 -1.65 -3.36 -27.87
N PRO A 379 -0.32 -3.51 -28.02
CA PRO A 379 0.66 -2.82 -27.20
C PRO A 379 0.45 -1.29 -27.15
N SER A 380 0.82 -0.69 -26.01
CA SER A 380 0.62 0.74 -25.71
C SER A 380 -0.83 1.21 -25.94
N THR A 381 -1.80 0.39 -25.51
CA THR A 381 -3.21 0.79 -25.55
C THR A 381 -3.82 0.69 -24.17
N ALA A 382 -4.41 1.79 -23.70
CA ALA A 382 -5.15 1.82 -22.45
C ALA A 382 -6.61 1.48 -22.70
N VAL A 383 -7.16 0.50 -21.96
CA VAL A 383 -8.56 0.07 -22.07
C VAL A 383 -9.14 -0.22 -20.70
N GLU A 384 -10.43 0.11 -20.53
CA GLU A 384 -11.22 -0.37 -19.39
C GLU A 384 -11.68 -1.79 -19.69
N ILE A 385 -11.45 -2.70 -18.76
CA ILE A 385 -11.83 -4.12 -18.84
C ILE A 385 -13.00 -4.38 -17.91
N LEU A 386 -13.97 -5.13 -18.41
CA LEU A 386 -15.12 -5.64 -17.67
C LEU A 386 -15.07 -7.17 -17.62
N GLY A 387 -15.39 -7.74 -16.46
CA GLY A 387 -15.52 -9.21 -16.33
C GLY A 387 -14.59 -9.85 -15.30
N LEU A 388 -13.86 -9.07 -14.54
CA LEU A 388 -13.08 -9.54 -13.40
C LEU A 388 -13.98 -10.00 -12.24
N SER A 389 -13.49 -10.94 -11.42
CA SER A 389 -14.18 -11.44 -10.22
C SER A 389 -14.19 -10.42 -9.10
N GLU A 390 -13.08 -9.71 -8.93
CA GLU A 390 -12.82 -8.75 -7.87
C GLU A 390 -12.13 -7.51 -8.45
N VAL A 391 -12.01 -6.45 -7.64
CA VAL A 391 -11.28 -5.24 -8.02
C VAL A 391 -9.78 -5.47 -7.79
N PRO A 392 -8.93 -5.50 -8.84
CA PRO A 392 -7.49 -5.66 -8.69
C PRO A 392 -6.86 -4.42 -8.05
N GLN A 393 -5.63 -4.58 -7.56
CA GLN A 393 -4.88 -3.43 -7.09
C GLN A 393 -4.28 -2.66 -8.27
N GLY A 394 -4.25 -1.33 -8.13
CA GLY A 394 -3.53 -0.53 -9.10
C GLY A 394 -2.02 -0.83 -9.02
N GLY A 395 -1.39 -1.04 -10.17
CA GLY A 395 0.00 -1.49 -10.28
C GLY A 395 0.17 -3.00 -10.43
N ASP A 396 -0.90 -3.79 -10.22
CA ASP A 396 -0.85 -5.22 -10.48
C ASP A 396 -0.55 -5.49 -11.96
N GLN A 397 0.32 -6.44 -12.22
CA GLN A 397 0.49 -6.97 -13.56
C GLN A 397 -0.71 -7.85 -13.91
N PHE A 398 -1.24 -7.67 -15.11
CA PHE A 398 -2.19 -8.62 -15.68
C PHE A 398 -1.54 -9.46 -16.76
N VAL A 399 -1.95 -10.71 -16.84
CA VAL A 399 -1.45 -11.66 -17.84
C VAL A 399 -2.63 -12.47 -18.39
N GLU A 400 -2.64 -12.64 -19.70
CA GLU A 400 -3.55 -13.57 -20.36
C GLU A 400 -3.09 -15.01 -20.12
N VAL A 401 -4.04 -15.87 -19.77
CA VAL A 401 -3.79 -17.30 -19.51
C VAL A 401 -4.61 -18.18 -20.47
N PRO A 402 -4.19 -19.43 -20.72
CA PRO A 402 -4.86 -20.27 -21.71
C PRO A 402 -6.31 -20.62 -21.38
N THR A 403 -6.63 -20.82 -20.10
CA THR A 403 -7.96 -21.26 -19.65
C THR A 403 -8.43 -20.54 -18.40
N ASP A 404 -9.74 -20.41 -18.25
CA ASP A 404 -10.38 -19.82 -17.05
C ASP A 404 -10.12 -20.66 -15.79
N LYS A 405 -9.92 -21.99 -15.92
CA LYS A 405 -9.57 -22.87 -14.79
C LYS A 405 -8.22 -22.47 -14.21
N ILE A 406 -7.23 -22.28 -15.05
CA ILE A 406 -5.88 -21.83 -14.69
C ILE A 406 -5.94 -20.43 -14.04
N ALA A 407 -6.71 -19.51 -14.64
CA ALA A 407 -6.88 -18.17 -14.07
C ALA A 407 -7.35 -18.22 -12.62
N ARG A 408 -8.32 -19.07 -12.33
CA ARG A 408 -8.88 -19.22 -10.98
C ARG A 408 -7.91 -19.89 -10.00
N SER A 409 -7.15 -20.92 -10.42
CA SER A 409 -6.19 -21.58 -9.54
C SER A 409 -5.06 -20.65 -9.13
N VAL A 410 -4.50 -19.90 -10.08
CA VAL A 410 -3.46 -18.88 -9.81
C VAL A 410 -3.98 -17.78 -8.88
N ALA A 411 -5.16 -17.23 -9.16
CA ALA A 411 -5.75 -16.19 -8.33
C ALA A 411 -6.02 -16.68 -6.89
N ALA A 412 -6.59 -17.88 -6.75
CA ALA A 412 -6.85 -18.48 -5.44
C ALA A 412 -5.56 -18.69 -4.62
N ARG A 413 -4.49 -19.15 -5.26
CA ARG A 413 -3.18 -19.31 -4.63
C ARG A 413 -2.59 -17.98 -4.18
N ARG A 414 -2.58 -16.96 -5.05
CA ARG A 414 -2.11 -15.61 -4.68
C ARG A 414 -2.92 -15.02 -3.53
N GLN A 415 -4.25 -15.24 -3.55
CA GLN A 415 -5.13 -14.81 -2.46
C GLN A 415 -4.80 -15.52 -1.14
N GLN A 416 -4.44 -16.81 -1.19
CA GLN A 416 -4.01 -17.56 -0.01
C GLN A 416 -2.68 -17.05 0.53
N ILE A 417 -1.68 -16.78 -0.33
CA ILE A 417 -0.38 -16.21 0.07
C ILE A 417 -0.59 -14.87 0.80
N VAL A 418 -1.37 -13.97 0.20
CA VAL A 418 -1.68 -12.66 0.81
C VAL A 418 -2.36 -12.83 2.17
N ARG A 419 -3.29 -13.79 2.30
CA ARG A 419 -3.97 -14.09 3.57
C ARG A 419 -2.99 -14.61 4.62
N ASP A 420 -2.10 -15.53 4.25
CA ASP A 420 -1.10 -16.10 5.15
C ASP A 420 -0.08 -15.05 5.61
N GLU A 421 0.31 -14.13 4.74
CA GLU A 421 1.17 -12.98 5.11
C GLU A 421 0.47 -12.04 6.10
N MET A 422 -0.81 -11.74 5.88
CA MET A 422 -1.60 -10.95 6.84
C MET A 422 -1.73 -11.63 8.20
N LEU A 423 -1.92 -12.95 8.23
CA LEU A 423 -1.98 -13.71 9.48
C LEU A 423 -0.63 -13.71 10.21
N LYS A 424 0.48 -13.87 9.48
CA LYS A 424 1.84 -13.82 10.04
C LYS A 424 2.20 -12.42 10.58
N SER A 425 1.75 -11.36 9.93
CA SER A 425 1.98 -9.98 10.41
C SER A 425 1.23 -9.70 11.72
N ASN A 426 0.02 -10.23 11.87
CA ASN A 426 -0.79 -10.07 13.08
C ASN A 426 -0.30 -10.95 14.26
N GLN A 427 0.43 -12.03 14.02
CA GLN A 427 0.96 -12.92 15.09
C GLN A 427 2.23 -12.40 15.76
N ARG A 428 2.85 -11.35 15.27
CA ARG A 428 4.11 -10.80 15.83
C ARG A 428 3.95 -9.88 17.05
N LEU A 429 2.77 -9.78 17.63
CA LEU A 429 2.60 -9.15 18.94
C LEU A 429 3.18 -10.07 20.01
N SER A 430 4.48 -9.92 20.28
CA SER A 430 5.12 -10.62 21.40
C SER A 430 4.63 -10.03 22.73
N LEU A 431 4.69 -10.84 23.79
CA LEU A 431 4.39 -10.36 25.15
C LEU A 431 5.23 -9.13 25.54
N ASP A 432 6.45 -9.01 25.02
CA ASP A 432 7.32 -7.86 25.23
C ASP A 432 6.79 -6.57 24.58
N ALA A 433 6.16 -6.68 23.40
CA ALA A 433 5.48 -5.56 22.74
C ALA A 433 4.21 -5.13 23.50
N LEU A 434 3.48 -6.07 24.12
CA LEU A 434 2.36 -5.77 25.01
C LEU A 434 2.81 -5.08 26.28
N PHE A 435 3.94 -5.49 26.87
CA PHE A 435 4.50 -4.83 28.05
C PHE A 435 5.03 -3.43 27.76
N SER A 436 5.64 -3.18 26.60
CA SER A 436 6.05 -1.84 26.18
C SER A 436 4.85 -0.93 25.92
N GLN A 437 3.78 -1.41 25.29
CA GLN A 437 2.52 -0.67 25.12
C GLN A 437 1.84 -0.33 26.46
N MET A 438 1.93 -1.21 27.46
CA MET A 438 1.37 -0.93 28.80
C MET A 438 2.22 0.07 29.60
N SER A 439 3.51 0.22 29.28
CA SER A 439 4.42 1.14 29.99
C SER A 439 4.50 2.54 29.36
N GLU A 440 4.10 2.71 28.10
CA GLU A 440 4.19 3.98 27.34
C GLU A 440 2.96 4.90 27.49
N GLY A 441 2.00 4.59 28.36
CA GLY A 441 0.77 5.36 28.49
C GLY A 441 -0.31 4.92 27.48
N SER A 442 -1.56 5.27 27.74
CA SER A 442 -2.66 4.90 26.86
C SER A 442 -2.65 5.77 25.59
N ILE A 443 -1.99 5.31 24.53
CA ILE A 443 -2.15 5.92 23.20
C ILE A 443 -3.63 5.80 22.82
N LYS A 444 -4.24 6.91 22.41
CA LYS A 444 -5.63 6.93 21.99
C LYS A 444 -5.73 6.51 20.52
N ASP A 445 -6.41 5.41 20.23
CA ASP A 445 -6.63 4.93 18.86
C ASP A 445 -7.81 5.67 18.22
N LEU A 446 -7.59 6.30 17.06
CA LEU A 446 -8.64 6.80 16.18
C LEU A 446 -8.84 5.80 15.03
N ASN A 447 -9.85 4.95 15.18
CA ASN A 447 -10.16 3.93 14.21
C ASN A 447 -10.96 4.50 13.03
N ILE A 448 -10.57 4.15 11.80
CA ILE A 448 -11.18 4.66 10.58
C ILE A 448 -11.47 3.52 9.60
N VAL A 449 -12.65 3.57 8.97
CA VAL A 449 -13.01 2.76 7.79
C VAL A 449 -13.08 3.68 6.58
N ILE A 450 -12.34 3.34 5.50
CA ILE A 450 -12.26 4.16 4.29
C ILE A 450 -13.01 3.50 3.15
N LYS A 451 -13.87 4.26 2.49
CA LYS A 451 -14.49 3.89 1.21
C LYS A 451 -14.23 4.98 0.17
N ALA A 452 -13.76 4.58 -1.00
CA ALA A 452 -13.52 5.50 -2.10
C ALA A 452 -14.05 4.95 -3.44
N ASP A 453 -14.10 5.80 -4.43
CA ASP A 453 -14.53 5.45 -5.79
C ASP A 453 -13.55 4.53 -6.50
N VAL A 454 -12.24 4.77 -6.36
CA VAL A 454 -11.17 3.98 -6.98
C VAL A 454 -10.14 3.50 -5.95
N GLN A 455 -9.43 2.43 -6.29
CA GLN A 455 -8.45 1.80 -5.41
C GLN A 455 -7.28 2.73 -5.07
N GLY A 456 -6.84 3.55 -6.03
CA GLY A 456 -5.78 4.51 -5.80
C GLY A 456 -6.17 5.60 -4.78
N SER A 457 -7.43 6.06 -4.80
CA SER A 457 -7.95 7.00 -3.80
C SER A 457 -7.99 6.38 -2.40
N VAL A 458 -8.36 5.10 -2.27
CA VAL A 458 -8.31 4.38 -0.97
C VAL A 458 -6.89 4.40 -0.40
N GLN A 459 -5.89 4.05 -1.22
CA GLN A 459 -4.48 4.03 -0.82
C GLN A 459 -3.98 5.43 -0.43
N ALA A 460 -4.31 6.46 -1.21
CA ALA A 460 -3.89 7.83 -0.96
C ALA A 460 -4.47 8.38 0.35
N VAL A 461 -5.77 8.20 0.57
CA VAL A 461 -6.45 8.63 1.81
C VAL A 461 -5.88 7.87 3.00
N LYS A 462 -5.71 6.54 2.90
CA LYS A 462 -5.11 5.73 3.95
C LYS A 462 -3.72 6.24 4.35
N GLN A 463 -2.81 6.37 3.40
CA GLN A 463 -1.44 6.84 3.65
C GLN A 463 -1.40 8.26 4.24
N SER A 464 -2.27 9.15 3.75
CA SER A 464 -2.32 10.53 4.24
C SER A 464 -2.84 10.62 5.67
N LEU A 465 -3.83 9.81 6.04
CA LEU A 465 -4.40 9.81 7.38
C LEU A 465 -3.47 9.10 8.38
N GLU A 466 -2.83 7.99 8.00
CA GLU A 466 -1.86 7.30 8.85
C GLU A 466 -0.63 8.17 9.16
N LYS A 467 -0.21 9.05 8.24
CA LYS A 467 0.88 10.02 8.47
C LYS A 467 0.56 11.08 9.54
N LEU A 468 -0.71 11.31 9.85
CA LEU A 468 -1.12 12.26 10.90
C LEU A 468 -0.89 11.72 12.31
N SER A 469 -0.65 10.41 12.46
CA SER A 469 -0.41 9.77 13.75
C SER A 469 0.74 10.45 14.49
N ASN A 470 0.55 10.67 15.78
CA ASN A 470 1.54 11.20 16.71
C ASN A 470 1.71 10.29 17.92
N GLU A 471 2.53 10.67 18.90
CA GLU A 471 2.83 9.87 20.10
C GLU A 471 1.62 9.71 21.04
N GLU A 472 0.61 10.59 20.98
CA GLU A 472 -0.57 10.58 21.85
C GLU A 472 -1.82 9.99 21.18
N VAL A 473 -1.96 10.17 19.84
CA VAL A 473 -3.11 9.69 19.06
C VAL A 473 -2.64 8.95 17.82
N GLN A 474 -3.00 7.68 17.71
CA GLN A 474 -2.70 6.85 16.54
C GLN A 474 -3.93 6.74 15.64
N VAL A 475 -3.78 7.15 14.37
CA VAL A 475 -4.80 6.92 13.34
C VAL A 475 -4.64 5.53 12.76
N LYS A 476 -5.69 4.69 12.88
CA LYS A 476 -5.66 3.29 12.49
C LYS A 476 -6.73 3.00 11.45
N VAL A 477 -6.32 2.69 10.23
CA VAL A 477 -7.26 2.29 9.18
C VAL A 477 -7.54 0.80 9.30
N ILE A 478 -8.74 0.45 9.80
CA ILE A 478 -9.16 -0.94 10.02
C ILE A 478 -9.51 -1.61 8.69
N HIS A 479 -10.22 -0.89 7.83
CA HIS A 479 -10.66 -1.40 6.54
C HIS A 479 -10.65 -0.30 5.49
N GLY A 480 -10.17 -0.66 4.30
CA GLY A 480 -10.22 0.20 3.11
C GLY A 480 -10.79 -0.57 1.92
N GLY A 481 -11.79 -0.01 1.26
CA GLY A 481 -12.42 -0.67 0.12
C GLY A 481 -12.99 0.29 -0.91
N VAL A 482 -13.17 -0.22 -2.12
CA VAL A 482 -13.71 0.53 -3.24
C VAL A 482 -15.24 0.39 -3.29
N GLY A 483 -15.91 1.46 -3.69
CA GLY A 483 -17.36 1.51 -3.87
C GLY A 483 -18.10 2.26 -2.76
N ALA A 484 -19.44 2.24 -2.82
CA ALA A 484 -20.30 2.93 -1.87
C ALA A 484 -20.20 2.34 -0.46
N VAL A 485 -20.48 3.16 0.56
CA VAL A 485 -20.58 2.69 1.95
C VAL A 485 -21.80 1.78 2.09
N THR A 486 -21.60 0.55 2.58
CA THR A 486 -22.61 -0.49 2.74
C THR A 486 -23.02 -0.68 4.21
N GLU A 487 -24.09 -1.43 4.46
CA GLU A 487 -24.52 -1.79 5.81
C GLU A 487 -23.44 -2.62 6.55
N SER A 488 -22.70 -3.47 5.84
CA SER A 488 -21.60 -4.26 6.42
C SER A 488 -20.46 -3.37 6.94
N ASP A 489 -20.17 -2.26 6.23
CA ASP A 489 -19.15 -1.30 6.65
C ASP A 489 -19.57 -0.57 7.94
N ILE A 490 -20.86 -0.29 8.08
CA ILE A 490 -21.42 0.33 9.29
C ILE A 490 -21.32 -0.61 10.48
N LEU A 491 -21.71 -1.88 10.30
CA LEU A 491 -21.59 -2.88 11.36
C LEU A 491 -20.13 -3.09 11.80
N LEU A 492 -19.20 -3.09 10.84
CA LEU A 492 -17.77 -3.14 11.15
C LEU A 492 -17.31 -1.91 11.94
N ALA A 493 -17.71 -0.72 11.52
CA ALA A 493 -17.38 0.53 12.18
C ALA A 493 -17.97 0.58 13.60
N ALA A 494 -19.22 0.17 13.78
CA ALA A 494 -19.87 0.07 15.09
C ALA A 494 -19.12 -0.89 16.03
N ALA A 495 -18.75 -2.09 15.53
CA ALA A 495 -18.02 -3.08 16.32
C ALA A 495 -16.60 -2.64 16.72
N SER A 496 -15.99 -1.77 15.93
CA SER A 496 -14.61 -1.29 16.11
C SER A 496 -14.52 0.13 16.67
N ASN A 497 -15.64 0.76 16.99
CA ASN A 497 -15.74 2.18 17.37
C ASN A 497 -14.99 3.09 16.36
N ALA A 498 -15.26 2.89 15.07
CA ALA A 498 -14.58 3.56 13.98
C ALA A 498 -15.47 4.62 13.30
N ILE A 499 -14.82 5.64 12.73
CA ILE A 499 -15.46 6.64 11.85
C ILE A 499 -15.39 6.14 10.42
N ILE A 500 -16.47 6.34 9.63
CA ILE A 500 -16.48 6.00 8.21
C ILE A 500 -16.16 7.25 7.38
N ILE A 501 -15.13 7.15 6.55
CA ILE A 501 -14.76 8.17 5.58
C ILE A 501 -15.11 7.69 4.18
N GLY A 502 -16.09 8.35 3.56
CA GLY A 502 -16.44 8.16 2.15
C GLY A 502 -15.74 9.21 1.28
N PHE A 503 -14.80 8.80 0.44
CA PHE A 503 -14.12 9.70 -0.49
C PHE A 503 -14.73 9.55 -1.90
N ASN A 504 -15.35 10.61 -2.38
CA ASN A 504 -16.06 10.68 -3.67
C ASN A 504 -17.19 9.62 -3.83
N VAL A 505 -17.64 9.02 -2.72
CA VAL A 505 -18.70 8.02 -2.68
C VAL A 505 -19.80 8.44 -1.72
N ARG A 506 -20.98 7.83 -1.88
CA ARG A 506 -22.13 8.06 -1.00
C ARG A 506 -22.61 6.75 -0.40
N PRO A 507 -23.23 6.80 0.79
CA PRO A 507 -23.85 5.63 1.39
C PRO A 507 -24.96 5.05 0.49
N VAL A 508 -25.13 3.72 0.53
CA VAL A 508 -26.29 3.09 -0.12
C VAL A 508 -27.58 3.42 0.65
N PRO A 509 -28.75 3.41 0.00
CA PRO A 509 -30.01 3.55 0.70
C PRO A 509 -30.14 2.51 1.82
N GLY A 510 -30.44 2.94 3.03
CA GLY A 510 -30.48 2.08 4.23
C GLY A 510 -29.24 2.15 5.11
N ALA A 511 -28.04 2.32 4.54
CA ALA A 511 -26.83 2.47 5.31
C ALA A 511 -26.84 3.73 6.20
N GLU A 512 -27.34 4.85 5.70
CA GLU A 512 -27.42 6.11 6.45
C GLU A 512 -28.31 5.98 7.69
N SER A 513 -29.49 5.36 7.55
CA SER A 513 -30.42 5.09 8.65
C SER A 513 -29.89 4.07 9.65
N LEU A 514 -29.07 3.10 9.21
CA LEU A 514 -28.40 2.15 10.08
C LEU A 514 -27.26 2.85 10.85
N GLY A 515 -26.49 3.73 10.20
CA GLY A 515 -25.46 4.54 10.82
C GLY A 515 -25.99 5.40 11.96
N GLU A 516 -27.15 6.04 11.76
CA GLU A 516 -27.82 6.82 12.81
C GLU A 516 -28.25 5.94 14.00
N LYS A 517 -28.74 4.71 13.74
CA LYS A 517 -29.15 3.77 14.80
C LYS A 517 -27.99 3.25 15.62
N GLU A 518 -26.89 2.95 14.96
CA GLU A 518 -25.66 2.40 15.57
C GLU A 518 -24.72 3.50 16.09
N ASN A 519 -25.09 4.80 15.95
CA ASN A 519 -24.27 5.96 16.29
C ASN A 519 -22.89 5.97 15.62
N VAL A 520 -22.81 5.56 14.35
CA VAL A 520 -21.59 5.60 13.54
C VAL A 520 -21.54 6.92 12.76
N ASP A 521 -20.46 7.68 12.93
CA ASP A 521 -20.23 8.92 12.18
C ASP A 521 -19.80 8.58 10.73
N ILE A 522 -20.58 9.02 9.75
CA ILE A 522 -20.31 8.82 8.33
C ILE A 522 -20.04 10.17 7.70
N ARG A 523 -18.79 10.40 7.29
CA ARG A 523 -18.37 11.65 6.65
C ARG A 523 -18.00 11.43 5.20
N THR A 524 -18.52 12.26 4.31
CA THR A 524 -18.26 12.16 2.88
C THR A 524 -17.50 13.37 2.37
N TYR A 525 -16.42 13.13 1.64
CA TYR A 525 -15.54 14.16 1.10
C TYR A 525 -15.34 13.98 -0.40
N THR A 526 -15.15 15.07 -1.11
CA THR A 526 -14.79 15.11 -2.53
C THR A 526 -13.36 15.64 -2.73
N ILE A 527 -12.78 16.25 -1.70
CA ILE A 527 -11.43 16.85 -1.72
C ILE A 527 -10.68 16.31 -0.50
N ILE A 528 -9.48 15.76 -0.73
CA ILE A 528 -8.69 15.08 0.31
C ILE A 528 -8.25 16.02 1.45
N TYR A 529 -7.97 17.29 1.15
CA TYR A 529 -7.57 18.29 2.15
C TYR A 529 -8.60 18.45 3.27
N LYS A 530 -9.89 18.47 2.92
CA LYS A 530 -10.97 18.58 3.90
C LYS A 530 -11.05 17.36 4.83
N ALA A 531 -10.78 16.16 4.28
CA ALA A 531 -10.73 14.96 5.09
C ALA A 531 -9.56 15.00 6.10
N ILE A 532 -8.39 15.47 5.66
CA ILE A 532 -7.21 15.64 6.50
C ILE A 532 -7.47 16.68 7.61
N GLU A 533 -8.00 17.85 7.28
CA GLU A 533 -8.32 18.92 8.23
C GLU A 533 -9.32 18.46 9.30
N ASP A 534 -10.39 17.77 8.91
CA ASP A 534 -11.41 17.27 9.83
C ASP A 534 -10.86 16.18 10.77
N ILE A 535 -9.98 15.30 10.28
CA ILE A 535 -9.34 14.29 11.12
C ILE A 535 -8.32 14.93 12.07
N GLN A 536 -7.55 15.93 11.64
CA GLN A 536 -6.67 16.70 12.52
C GLN A 536 -7.46 17.39 13.64
N ALA A 537 -8.61 17.98 13.29
CA ALA A 537 -9.49 18.58 14.29
C ALA A 537 -10.05 17.54 15.27
N ALA A 538 -10.41 16.34 14.77
CA ALA A 538 -10.87 15.24 15.63
C ALA A 538 -9.75 14.75 16.56
N MET A 539 -8.52 14.60 16.07
CA MET A 539 -7.35 14.23 16.89
C MET A 539 -7.06 15.30 17.95
N THR A 540 -7.12 16.57 17.60
CA THR A 540 -6.95 17.69 18.54
C THR A 540 -7.98 17.63 19.67
N GLY A 541 -9.24 17.33 19.36
CA GLY A 541 -10.29 17.15 20.35
C GLY A 541 -10.12 15.90 21.25
N MET A 542 -9.30 14.94 20.82
CA MET A 542 -8.95 13.75 21.62
C MET A 542 -7.76 13.99 22.57
N LEU A 543 -6.96 15.05 22.38
CA LEU A 543 -5.83 15.35 23.25
C LEU A 543 -6.33 15.73 24.65
N ASP A 544 -5.54 15.37 25.67
CA ASP A 544 -5.82 15.84 27.02
C ASP A 544 -5.51 17.33 27.12
N PRO A 545 -6.39 18.12 27.75
CA PRO A 545 -6.21 19.55 27.84
C PRO A 545 -4.91 19.90 28.58
N GLU A 546 -4.23 20.93 28.13
CA GLU A 546 -3.08 21.47 28.83
C GLU A 546 -3.52 22.47 29.87
N TYR A 547 -3.06 22.29 31.10
CA TYR A 547 -3.34 23.22 32.19
C TYR A 547 -2.21 24.24 32.28
N VAL A 548 -2.50 25.49 31.92
CA VAL A 548 -1.54 26.58 32.01
C VAL A 548 -1.91 27.50 33.18
N ASP A 549 -0.93 27.77 34.04
CA ASP A 549 -1.09 28.71 35.15
C ASP A 549 -1.02 30.14 34.61
N GLU A 550 -2.14 30.84 34.67
CA GLU A 550 -2.20 32.27 34.31
C GLU A 550 -2.10 33.11 35.58
N GLU A 551 -1.06 33.94 35.65
CA GLU A 551 -0.89 34.88 36.74
C GLU A 551 -2.00 35.95 36.72
N THR A 552 -2.77 36.05 37.82
CA THR A 552 -3.88 37.01 37.92
C THR A 552 -3.50 38.27 38.69
N GLY A 553 -2.55 38.19 39.62
CA GLY A 553 -2.11 39.35 40.34
C GLY A 553 -0.99 39.05 41.37
N LYS A 554 -0.33 40.13 41.79
CA LYS A 554 0.72 40.07 42.83
C LYS A 554 0.38 40.98 43.98
N ALA A 555 0.71 40.51 45.18
CA ALA A 555 0.57 41.31 46.42
C ALA A 555 1.83 41.19 47.27
N GLU A 556 2.21 42.27 47.91
CA GLU A 556 3.30 42.34 48.89
C GLU A 556 2.77 42.27 50.30
N ILE A 557 3.37 41.42 51.15
CA ILE A 557 3.02 41.29 52.56
C ILE A 557 3.68 42.42 53.34
N ARG A 558 2.86 43.30 53.94
CA ARG A 558 3.34 44.47 54.71
C ARG A 558 3.26 44.27 56.18
N GLU A 559 2.26 43.51 56.68
CA GLU A 559 2.05 43.29 58.11
C GLU A 559 1.57 41.87 58.36
N ILE A 560 1.84 41.33 59.53
CA ILE A 560 1.46 39.97 59.95
C ILE A 560 0.64 39.99 61.17
N TYR A 561 -0.54 39.41 61.18
CA TYR A 561 -1.44 39.32 62.30
C TYR A 561 -1.62 37.86 62.76
N LYS A 562 -1.34 37.56 64.01
CA LYS A 562 -1.64 36.24 64.62
C LYS A 562 -2.99 36.28 65.32
N ILE A 563 -3.99 35.60 64.79
CA ILE A 563 -5.36 35.60 65.31
C ILE A 563 -5.64 34.24 65.93
N SER A 564 -5.99 34.21 67.24
CA SER A 564 -6.35 32.97 67.88
C SER A 564 -7.58 32.33 67.25
N GLY A 565 -7.43 31.07 66.75
CA GLY A 565 -8.49 30.31 66.11
C GLY A 565 -8.54 30.40 64.60
N VAL A 566 -7.80 31.33 63.95
CA VAL A 566 -7.74 31.48 62.44
C VAL A 566 -6.35 31.19 61.93
N GLY A 567 -5.30 31.36 62.76
CA GLY A 567 -3.91 31.21 62.34
C GLY A 567 -3.24 32.54 61.98
N THR A 568 -2.24 32.51 61.10
CA THR A 568 -1.50 33.69 60.64
C THR A 568 -2.22 34.32 59.49
N VAL A 569 -2.56 35.61 59.59
CA VAL A 569 -3.16 36.40 58.48
C VAL A 569 -2.15 37.42 58.00
N ALA A 570 -1.87 37.41 56.73
CA ALA A 570 -0.99 38.36 56.05
C ALA A 570 -1.79 39.61 55.66
N GLY A 571 -1.37 40.78 56.13
CA GLY A 571 -1.82 42.08 55.61
C GLY A 571 -1.04 42.40 54.33
N CYS A 572 -1.69 42.30 53.20
CA CYS A 572 -1.07 42.41 51.89
C CYS A 572 -1.55 43.65 51.18
N TYR A 573 -0.68 44.21 50.33
CA TYR A 573 -1.00 45.27 49.39
C TYR A 573 -0.89 44.74 47.97
N VAL A 574 -2.00 44.82 47.19
CA VAL A 574 -2.01 44.31 45.80
C VAL A 574 -1.26 45.29 44.91
N THR A 575 -0.10 44.86 44.39
CA THR A 575 0.80 45.68 43.55
C THR A 575 0.41 45.63 42.09
N ASN A 576 -0.04 44.47 41.61
CA ASN A 576 -0.43 44.31 40.20
C ASN A 576 -1.62 43.34 40.07
N GLY A 577 -2.45 43.54 39.03
CA GLY A 577 -3.55 42.64 38.68
C GLY A 577 -4.70 42.59 39.69
N LYS A 578 -5.31 41.40 39.80
CA LYS A 578 -6.42 41.11 40.72
C LYS A 578 -6.18 39.79 41.44
N ILE A 579 -6.55 39.74 42.69
CA ILE A 579 -6.50 38.51 43.48
C ILE A 579 -7.92 38.02 43.74
N PHE A 580 -8.19 36.78 43.36
CA PHE A 580 -9.48 36.13 43.57
C PHE A 580 -9.43 35.22 44.78
N ARG A 581 -10.58 35.04 45.46
CA ARG A 581 -10.66 34.15 46.65
C ARG A 581 -10.31 32.69 46.32
N ASN A 582 -10.62 32.22 45.12
CA ASN A 582 -10.45 30.85 44.71
C ASN A 582 -9.18 30.63 43.87
N CYS A 583 -8.22 31.59 43.88
CA CYS A 583 -6.97 31.41 43.20
C CYS A 583 -5.98 30.58 43.99
N LYS A 584 -5.08 29.90 43.29
CA LYS A 584 -3.88 29.33 43.86
C LYS A 584 -2.84 30.45 44.04
N VAL A 585 -1.98 30.28 45.00
CA VAL A 585 -0.98 31.31 45.33
C VAL A 585 0.40 30.68 45.52
N ARG A 586 1.41 31.37 45.01
CA ARG A 586 2.83 31.12 45.30
C ARG A 586 3.36 32.20 46.22
N LEU A 587 4.03 31.80 47.27
CA LEU A 587 4.67 32.73 48.18
C LEU A 587 6.14 32.78 47.83
N VAL A 588 6.62 33.96 47.44
CA VAL A 588 7.99 34.18 46.97
C VAL A 588 8.74 35.02 47.97
N ARG A 589 9.86 34.53 48.49
CA ARG A 589 10.80 35.21 49.39
C ARG A 589 12.17 35.28 48.74
N ASP A 590 12.75 36.45 48.65
CA ASP A 590 14.07 36.66 48.03
C ASP A 590 14.17 36.02 46.63
N SER A 591 13.10 36.13 45.80
CA SER A 591 12.95 35.53 44.49
C SER A 591 12.90 34.00 44.47
N ILE A 592 12.68 33.33 45.60
CA ILE A 592 12.56 31.87 45.71
C ILE A 592 11.12 31.55 46.14
N ILE A 593 10.46 30.61 45.47
CA ILE A 593 9.15 30.10 45.83
C ILE A 593 9.31 29.23 47.09
N ILE A 594 8.73 29.69 48.20
CA ILE A 594 8.81 28.96 49.49
C ILE A 594 7.56 28.14 49.80
N HIS A 595 6.43 28.52 49.24
CA HIS A 595 5.17 27.77 49.39
C HIS A 595 4.27 27.95 48.17
N GLU A 596 3.56 26.87 47.83
CA GLU A 596 2.50 26.86 46.81
C GLU A 596 1.25 26.22 47.44
N GLY A 597 0.12 26.87 47.30
CA GLY A 597 -1.12 26.40 47.93
C GLY A 597 -2.34 27.26 47.58
N GLU A 598 -3.40 27.10 48.33
CA GLU A 598 -4.67 27.82 48.17
C GLU A 598 -4.86 28.88 49.25
N LEU A 599 -5.64 29.91 48.93
CA LEU A 599 -6.07 30.88 49.90
C LEU A 599 -7.17 30.28 50.79
N ALA A 600 -6.97 30.27 52.12
CA ALA A 600 -7.99 29.90 53.08
C ALA A 600 -9.06 31.00 53.22
N ALA A 601 -8.64 32.27 53.21
CA ALA A 601 -9.56 33.42 53.24
C ALA A 601 -8.94 34.65 52.57
N LEU A 602 -9.78 35.44 51.90
CA LEU A 602 -9.47 36.76 51.36
C LEU A 602 -10.43 37.77 51.99
N LYS A 603 -9.88 38.73 52.74
CA LYS A 603 -10.66 39.74 53.46
C LYS A 603 -10.21 41.16 53.11
N ARG A 604 -11.15 42.07 53.15
CA ARG A 604 -10.86 43.52 53.10
C ARG A 604 -11.47 44.17 54.32
N PHE A 605 -10.62 44.72 55.21
CA PHE A 605 -10.98 45.12 56.55
C PHE A 605 -11.50 43.94 57.36
N LYS A 606 -12.82 43.85 57.57
CA LYS A 606 -13.46 42.73 58.35
C LYS A 606 -14.35 41.85 57.50
N ASP A 607 -14.59 42.24 56.23
CA ASP A 607 -15.52 41.57 55.33
C ASP A 607 -14.81 40.61 54.40
N ASP A 608 -15.41 39.42 54.16
CA ASP A 608 -14.95 38.47 53.16
C ASP A 608 -15.29 39.00 51.76
N VAL A 609 -14.31 39.06 50.89
CA VAL A 609 -14.46 39.57 49.51
C VAL A 609 -14.15 38.49 48.48
N LYS A 610 -14.79 38.59 47.31
CA LYS A 610 -14.58 37.64 46.20
C LYS A 610 -13.31 37.97 45.39
N GLU A 611 -13.00 39.27 45.26
CA GLU A 611 -11.82 39.74 44.54
C GLU A 611 -11.28 41.05 45.16
N VAL A 612 -9.99 41.31 44.94
CA VAL A 612 -9.33 42.57 45.33
C VAL A 612 -8.48 43.03 44.13
N ASN A 613 -8.67 44.31 43.76
CA ASN A 613 -7.94 44.91 42.65
C ASN A 613 -6.59 45.49 43.11
N SER A 614 -5.69 45.77 42.15
CA SER A 614 -4.44 46.49 42.45
C SER A 614 -4.67 47.87 43.11
N GLY A 615 -3.76 48.23 44.00
CA GLY A 615 -3.85 49.50 44.76
C GLY A 615 -4.66 49.41 46.05
N TYR A 616 -5.18 48.25 46.39
CA TYR A 616 -5.94 48.03 47.65
C TYR A 616 -5.25 47.08 48.62
N GLU A 617 -5.48 47.32 49.88
CA GLU A 617 -5.04 46.45 50.96
C GLU A 617 -6.05 45.34 51.20
N CYS A 618 -5.52 44.15 51.54
CA CYS A 618 -6.32 42.96 51.86
C CYS A 618 -5.64 42.09 52.90
N GLY A 619 -6.43 41.29 53.60
CA GLY A 619 -5.94 40.25 54.48
C GLY A 619 -6.04 38.88 53.81
N MET A 620 -4.96 38.13 53.79
CA MET A 620 -4.92 36.80 53.23
C MET A 620 -4.50 35.77 54.27
N SER A 621 -5.11 34.62 54.24
CA SER A 621 -4.65 33.45 55.00
C SER A 621 -4.45 32.27 54.03
N PHE A 622 -3.41 31.48 54.28
CA PHE A 622 -3.01 30.37 53.43
C PHE A 622 -3.43 29.05 54.08
N VAL A 623 -3.78 28.08 53.26
CA VAL A 623 -4.16 26.76 53.77
C VAL A 623 -2.90 26.02 54.25
N ASN A 624 -2.90 25.60 55.53
CA ASN A 624 -1.81 24.81 56.13
C ASN A 624 -0.41 25.45 56.14
N TYR A 625 -0.30 26.76 55.96
CA TYR A 625 0.98 27.46 55.97
C TYR A 625 0.95 28.72 56.87
N ASN A 626 1.92 28.83 57.80
CA ASN A 626 1.96 29.90 58.81
C ASN A 626 3.32 30.64 58.85
N ASP A 627 4.36 30.18 58.12
CA ASP A 627 5.70 30.83 58.12
C ASP A 627 5.74 31.97 57.10
N ILE A 628 4.99 33.01 57.36
CA ILE A 628 4.88 34.21 56.53
C ILE A 628 5.78 35.29 57.15
N LYS A 629 6.49 36.05 56.30
CA LYS A 629 7.32 37.19 56.71
C LYS A 629 6.94 38.47 55.97
N GLU A 630 7.23 39.61 56.62
CA GLU A 630 7.07 40.92 55.99
C GLU A 630 8.06 41.03 54.82
N GLY A 631 7.58 41.54 53.68
CA GLY A 631 8.33 41.63 52.42
C GLY A 631 8.18 40.41 51.48
N ASP A 632 7.48 39.33 51.90
CA ASP A 632 7.16 38.22 51.01
C ASP A 632 6.19 38.68 49.90
N ILE A 633 6.33 38.16 48.71
CA ILE A 633 5.45 38.46 47.56
C ILE A 633 4.50 37.27 47.37
N VAL A 634 3.22 37.54 47.30
CA VAL A 634 2.17 36.58 46.95
C VAL A 634 1.84 36.73 45.49
N GLU A 635 2.12 35.70 44.70
CA GLU A 635 1.71 35.61 43.32
C GLU A 635 0.44 34.75 43.23
N ALA A 636 -0.66 35.36 42.77
CA ALA A 636 -1.93 34.68 42.59
C ALA A 636 -2.07 34.21 41.15
N TYR A 637 -2.46 32.95 40.93
CA TYR A 637 -2.66 32.39 39.63
C TYR A 637 -3.91 31.50 39.56
N ILE A 638 -4.45 31.34 38.36
CA ILE A 638 -5.56 30.44 38.09
C ILE A 638 -5.09 29.48 36.99
N THR A 639 -5.26 28.19 37.26
CA THR A 639 -5.01 27.16 36.24
C THR A 639 -6.14 27.19 35.24
N LYS A 640 -5.85 27.57 33.98
CA LYS A 640 -6.78 27.52 32.86
C LYS A 640 -6.52 26.31 32.02
N GLU A 641 -7.60 25.70 31.63
CA GLU A 641 -7.61 24.65 30.62
C GLU A 641 -7.46 25.30 29.22
N VAL A 642 -6.40 24.98 28.50
CA VAL A 642 -6.12 25.48 27.15
C VAL A 642 -6.17 24.30 26.20
N GLU A 643 -6.95 24.47 25.11
CA GLU A 643 -6.97 23.49 24.04
C GLU A 643 -5.59 23.45 23.36
N ARG A 644 -4.97 22.26 23.38
CA ARG A 644 -3.73 22.03 22.62
C ARG A 644 -4.02 22.09 21.14
N LYS A 645 -3.10 22.65 20.36
CA LYS A 645 -3.07 22.56 18.91
C LYS A 645 -1.96 21.58 18.51
N LEU A 646 -2.28 20.70 17.56
CA LEU A 646 -1.36 19.76 16.93
C LEU A 646 -0.28 20.47 16.12
#